data_fa4810aa04480ff09c49013a9c5df69c
#
_entry.id   fa4810aa04480ff09c49013a9c5df69c
#
_cell.length_a   1.000
_cell.length_b   1.000
_cell.length_c   1.000
_cell.angle_alpha   90.00
_cell.angle_beta   90.00
_cell.angle_gamma   90.00
#
_symmetry.space_group_name_H-M   'P 1'
#
loop_
_entity.id
_entity.type
_entity.pdbx_description
1 polymer ?
#
loop_
_entity_poly.entity_id
_entity_poly.type
_entity_poly.pdbx_seq_one_letter_code
_entity_poly.pdbx_strand_id
1 'polypeptide(L)'
;MDLKQQKLTKKEWEFLEVPVNRKEKEILDLIYNSYSDVKFTKNETNSLLLYLKISTNDLNFHQYLYEKYFQENIKKIVKKYDLNWKKEKNKKAMKKINSANLIRIKNSSSKIEHIKHEIIEFILIDIISKFLKKDKCPMMFYSLCDIMKNNILHINIYVKSLVDFIISTYADQINKRKLIKNAYNYIEKNKIIFKYKDVELYQHQKDLFTEIKRDGAKMIYYQAPTGTGKTISPIGIASGKKVIFTCAAKHIGLQLAKSCISMEIPIAIAFGCEDPSDIRLHYFAAKDFVRHRKSGSIFRVDNAVGDKVQVIITDIQSFLPAMNYMSAFNKEEDIVWYWDEPTITLDYEEHEFHDILERNWKQNRIPNIVLSSATLPDKDDISCMSRYFCDKFKGRVKEIKSYECNKSIPIYDKDGNIIMPHLYYDNARDLRKCVQHIKKNLTILRHLDVKKMVELIYYVNKKELIPEQFNIESNFANISDITIMSLKLYYLNILSLLRDNYQDVYDYFQNKYINDKKSFIKITTNDSHTLTDGPTIFITDNVRKMGLFYLKVSNIPESELDNIIKVINRNERYMLELEKVEKDEEQRKDKLGSEQLDKDHSKNKGGDQYKQEEIYRKTVKALKSKIKTIELSPKFVPNSKQHIKLWSKNENTDNSFTSDIDDEIVTQI
;
A
#
# COMPACT_ATOMS: atom_id res chain seq x y z
N MET A 1 -3.18 -15.99 -20.40
CA MET A 1 -2.38 -14.73 -20.21
C MET A 1 -1.14 -14.90 -21.05
N ASP A 2 -0.86 -14.00 -21.96
CA ASP A 2 0.41 -14.03 -22.68
C ASP A 2 1.51 -13.55 -21.74
N LEU A 3 2.29 -14.49 -21.21
CA LEU A 3 3.39 -14.22 -20.28
C LEU A 3 4.66 -13.77 -21.00
N LYS A 4 4.68 -13.80 -22.35
CA LYS A 4 5.78 -13.27 -23.15
C LYS A 4 5.70 -11.74 -23.19
N GLN A 5 6.65 -11.10 -22.54
CA GLN A 5 6.71 -9.65 -22.50
C GLN A 5 7.42 -9.09 -23.74
N GLN A 6 6.98 -7.92 -24.18
CA GLN A 6 7.62 -7.18 -25.28
C GLN A 6 8.42 -5.99 -24.74
N LYS A 7 9.38 -5.49 -25.52
CA LYS A 7 10.11 -4.25 -25.23
C LYS A 7 9.13 -3.10 -24.96
N LEU A 8 9.55 -2.12 -24.17
CA LEU A 8 8.68 -1.00 -23.81
C LEU A 8 8.30 -0.16 -25.03
N THR A 9 7.01 0.10 -25.13
CA THR A 9 6.46 1.08 -26.08
C THR A 9 6.73 2.52 -25.63
N LYS A 10 6.61 3.48 -26.52
CA LYS A 10 6.76 4.89 -26.21
C LYS A 10 5.77 5.37 -25.13
N LYS A 11 4.52 4.91 -25.18
CA LYS A 11 3.50 5.25 -24.18
C LYS A 11 3.87 4.75 -22.77
N GLU A 12 4.48 3.57 -22.70
CA GLU A 12 4.97 3.01 -21.41
C GLU A 12 6.15 3.82 -20.87
N TRP A 13 7.08 4.27 -21.73
CA TRP A 13 8.14 5.19 -21.33
C TRP A 13 7.60 6.53 -20.83
N GLU A 14 6.63 7.13 -21.52
CA GLU A 14 5.95 8.35 -21.06
C GLU A 14 5.24 8.16 -19.72
N PHE A 15 4.67 6.99 -19.48
CA PHE A 15 4.05 6.63 -18.19
C PHE A 15 5.07 6.58 -17.04
N LEU A 16 6.28 6.10 -17.29
CA LEU A 16 7.33 6.02 -16.28
C LEU A 16 7.82 7.40 -15.82
N GLU A 17 7.79 8.39 -16.71
CA GLU A 17 8.22 9.78 -16.41
C GLU A 17 7.20 10.54 -15.55
N VAL A 18 5.99 10.04 -15.38
CA VAL A 18 4.97 10.68 -14.54
C VAL A 18 5.32 10.46 -13.06
N PRO A 19 5.62 11.49 -12.28
CA PRO A 19 6.02 11.31 -10.89
C PRO A 19 4.90 10.67 -10.06
N VAL A 20 5.30 9.91 -9.04
CA VAL A 20 4.37 9.39 -8.03
C VAL A 20 3.81 10.54 -7.17
N ASN A 21 2.68 10.31 -6.53
CA ASN A 21 2.11 11.32 -5.64
C ASN A 21 3.00 11.55 -4.40
N ARG A 22 2.81 12.71 -3.73
CA ARG A 22 3.63 13.10 -2.58
C ARG A 22 3.66 12.05 -1.46
N LYS A 23 2.51 11.49 -1.10
CA LYS A 23 2.43 10.49 -0.01
C LYS A 23 3.15 9.19 -0.36
N GLU A 24 3.03 8.76 -1.60
CA GLU A 24 3.76 7.60 -2.11
C GLU A 24 5.27 7.86 -2.07
N LYS A 25 5.72 9.03 -2.51
CA LYS A 25 7.14 9.42 -2.43
C LYS A 25 7.67 9.39 -0.99
N GLU A 26 6.88 9.82 -0.02
CA GLU A 26 7.23 9.78 1.40
C GLU A 26 7.43 8.33 1.92
N ILE A 27 6.61 7.39 1.45
CA ILE A 27 6.78 5.96 1.76
C ILE A 27 8.03 5.39 1.08
N LEU A 28 8.29 5.77 -0.17
CA LEU A 28 9.49 5.34 -0.89
C LEU A 28 10.77 5.88 -0.22
N ASP A 29 10.76 7.14 0.22
CA ASP A 29 11.85 7.75 1.01
C ASP A 29 12.11 6.97 2.31
N LEU A 30 11.04 6.59 3.01
CA LEU A 30 11.14 5.75 4.21
C LEU A 30 11.84 4.43 3.90
N ILE A 31 11.37 3.72 2.88
CA ILE A 31 11.92 2.40 2.49
C ILE A 31 13.38 2.52 2.07
N TYR A 32 13.73 3.53 1.27
CA TYR A 32 15.09 3.74 0.77
C TYR A 32 16.08 4.01 1.92
N ASN A 33 15.72 4.90 2.84
CA ASN A 33 16.57 5.25 3.98
C ASN A 33 16.66 4.14 5.03
N SER A 34 15.60 3.36 5.17
CA SER A 34 15.55 2.28 6.18
C SER A 34 16.46 1.10 5.87
N TYR A 35 17.00 0.99 4.68
CA TYR A 35 18.03 -0.02 4.43
C TYR A 35 19.29 0.26 5.26
N SER A 36 19.72 1.50 5.38
CA SER A 36 20.86 1.88 6.22
C SER A 36 20.53 1.78 7.71
N ASP A 37 19.37 2.26 8.13
CA ASP A 37 18.88 2.21 9.50
C ASP A 37 17.44 1.66 9.56
N VAL A 38 17.29 0.40 9.94
CA VAL A 38 15.98 -0.28 10.06
C VAL A 38 15.06 0.30 11.14
N LYS A 39 15.57 1.18 12.00
CA LYS A 39 14.79 1.92 13.00
C LYS A 39 14.35 3.30 12.50
N PHE A 40 14.72 3.64 11.28
CA PHE A 40 14.31 4.90 10.69
C PHE A 40 12.78 4.98 10.62
N THR A 41 12.23 6.07 11.11
CA THR A 41 10.80 6.38 11.07
C THR A 41 10.59 7.72 10.39
N LYS A 42 9.48 7.87 9.70
CA LYS A 42 9.10 9.13 9.10
C LYS A 42 7.83 9.65 9.74
N ASN A 43 7.89 10.84 10.25
CA ASN A 43 6.74 11.53 10.81
C ASN A 43 6.66 12.95 10.24
N GLU A 44 5.47 13.37 9.82
CA GLU A 44 5.22 14.76 9.41
C GLU A 44 5.05 15.68 10.63
N THR A 45 4.81 15.14 11.83
CA THR A 45 4.61 15.91 13.03
C THR A 45 5.95 16.23 13.68
N ASN A 46 6.24 17.51 13.80
CA ASN A 46 7.45 17.99 14.44
C ASN A 46 7.15 18.53 15.85
N SER A 47 8.11 18.40 16.77
CA SER A 47 8.06 19.14 18.02
C SER A 47 8.28 20.64 17.77
N LEU A 48 7.81 21.48 18.67
CA LEU A 48 8.00 22.93 18.54
C LEU A 48 9.47 23.33 18.48
N LEU A 49 10.35 22.61 19.19
CA LEU A 49 11.80 22.84 19.15
C LEU A 49 12.41 22.53 17.79
N LEU A 50 12.01 21.41 17.20
CA LEU A 50 12.45 21.04 15.84
C LEU A 50 11.97 22.03 14.80
N TYR A 51 10.72 22.44 14.88
CA TYR A 51 10.15 23.46 13.99
C TYR A 51 10.94 24.78 14.05
N LEU A 52 11.31 25.21 15.25
CA LEU A 52 12.12 26.40 15.45
C LEU A 52 13.60 26.21 15.10
N LYS A 53 14.01 25.00 14.69
CA LYS A 53 15.41 24.62 14.41
C LYS A 53 16.35 24.93 15.60
N ILE A 54 15.89 24.64 16.80
CA ILE A 54 16.63 24.80 18.04
C ILE A 54 17.09 23.41 18.51
N SER A 55 18.38 23.14 18.37
CA SER A 55 18.98 21.83 18.64
C SER A 55 19.51 21.66 20.07
N THR A 56 18.92 22.32 21.03
CA THR A 56 19.40 22.25 22.43
C THR A 56 18.42 21.50 23.32
N ASN A 57 18.94 20.58 24.15
CA ASN A 57 18.22 19.96 25.26
C ASN A 57 18.24 20.86 26.52
N ASP A 58 18.44 22.17 26.38
CA ASP A 58 18.49 23.09 27.51
C ASP A 58 17.09 23.24 28.14
N LEU A 59 16.99 22.87 29.38
CA LEU A 59 15.76 22.98 30.20
C LEU A 59 15.16 24.39 30.18
N ASN A 60 15.97 25.42 30.01
CA ASN A 60 15.48 26.80 29.95
C ASN A 60 14.63 27.06 28.70
N PHE A 61 14.97 26.44 27.58
CA PHE A 61 14.15 26.54 26.36
C PHE A 61 12.83 25.83 26.51
N HIS A 62 12.83 24.61 27.06
CA HIS A 62 11.60 23.89 27.35
C HIS A 62 10.68 24.68 28.25
N GLN A 63 11.22 25.30 29.29
CA GLN A 63 10.44 26.13 30.21
C GLN A 63 9.88 27.38 29.53
N TYR A 64 10.70 28.11 28.76
CA TYR A 64 10.29 29.33 28.07
C TYR A 64 9.18 29.03 27.04
N LEU A 65 9.34 27.99 26.20
CA LEU A 65 8.34 27.59 25.22
C LEU A 65 7.05 27.10 25.88
N TYR A 66 7.18 26.38 27.01
CA TYR A 66 6.04 25.97 27.81
C TYR A 66 5.25 27.18 28.30
N GLU A 67 5.91 28.14 28.93
CA GLU A 67 5.28 29.34 29.48
C GLU A 67 4.63 30.20 28.40
N LYS A 68 5.26 30.32 27.24
CA LYS A 68 4.76 31.12 26.13
C LYS A 68 3.58 30.49 25.37
N TYR A 69 3.61 29.19 25.13
CA TYR A 69 2.69 28.57 24.18
C TYR A 69 1.73 27.54 24.78
N PHE A 70 2.07 26.89 25.88
CA PHE A 70 1.31 25.74 26.39
C PHE A 70 0.68 25.99 27.76
N GLN A 71 1.30 26.79 28.60
CA GLN A 71 0.94 26.96 30.01
C GLN A 71 -0.50 27.39 30.23
N GLU A 72 -1.01 28.34 29.45
CA GLU A 72 -2.38 28.83 29.60
C GLU A 72 -3.40 27.74 29.32
N ASN A 73 -3.21 27.00 28.19
CA ASN A 73 -4.09 25.93 27.83
C ASN A 73 -4.05 24.78 28.83
N ILE A 74 -2.86 24.41 29.29
CA ILE A 74 -2.68 23.36 30.29
C ILE A 74 -3.29 23.76 31.63
N LYS A 75 -3.09 25.01 32.10
CA LYS A 75 -3.74 25.51 33.32
C LYS A 75 -5.26 25.47 33.24
N LYS A 76 -5.83 25.84 32.09
CA LYS A 76 -7.28 25.75 31.86
C LYS A 76 -7.78 24.30 31.98
N ILE A 77 -7.05 23.34 31.37
CA ILE A 77 -7.39 21.91 31.44
C ILE A 77 -7.27 21.40 32.89
N VAL A 78 -6.13 21.63 33.53
CA VAL A 78 -5.86 21.17 34.91
C VAL A 78 -6.93 21.71 35.87
N LYS A 79 -7.25 23.01 35.79
CA LYS A 79 -8.28 23.66 36.67
C LYS A 79 -9.69 23.12 36.33
N LYS A 80 -10.03 22.97 35.05
CA LYS A 80 -11.38 22.57 34.63
C LYS A 80 -11.73 21.13 35.03
N TYR A 81 -10.74 20.26 35.03
CA TYR A 81 -10.95 18.83 35.30
C TYR A 81 -10.35 18.37 36.64
N ASP A 82 -9.95 19.31 37.46
CA ASP A 82 -9.37 19.11 38.82
C ASP A 82 -8.25 18.06 38.80
N LEU A 83 -7.31 18.22 37.88
CA LEU A 83 -6.20 17.28 37.74
C LEU A 83 -5.13 17.55 38.80
N ASN A 84 -4.73 16.53 39.54
CA ASN A 84 -3.66 16.62 40.53
C ASN A 84 -2.25 16.62 39.91
N TRP A 85 -2.12 17.22 38.73
CA TRP A 85 -0.84 17.38 38.04
C TRP A 85 -0.16 18.67 38.45
N LYS A 86 1.13 18.55 38.80
CA LYS A 86 1.95 19.73 39.18
C LYS A 86 3.19 19.78 38.28
N LYS A 87 3.45 20.97 37.72
CA LYS A 87 4.70 21.23 36.99
C LYS A 87 5.88 20.99 37.93
N GLU A 88 6.83 20.16 37.53
CA GLU A 88 8.09 20.02 38.26
C GLU A 88 8.83 21.36 38.30
N LYS A 89 9.13 21.82 39.51
CA LYS A 89 9.88 23.07 39.73
C LYS A 89 11.37 22.82 39.52
N ASN A 90 11.94 23.32 38.42
CA ASN A 90 13.39 23.37 38.28
C ASN A 90 13.99 24.38 39.29
N LYS A 91 14.79 23.88 40.22
CA LYS A 91 15.48 24.70 41.22
C LYS A 91 16.72 25.43 40.67
N LYS A 92 17.12 25.22 39.41
CA LYS A 92 18.29 25.89 38.81
C LYS A 92 17.90 27.26 38.28
N ALA A 93 18.72 28.29 38.61
CA ALA A 93 18.52 29.64 38.09
C ALA A 93 18.47 29.65 36.57
N MET A 94 17.47 30.37 36.00
CA MET A 94 17.31 30.50 34.53
C MET A 94 18.54 31.18 33.94
N LYS A 95 19.28 30.47 33.11
CA LYS A 95 20.29 31.08 32.23
C LYS A 95 19.60 31.93 31.16
N LYS A 96 20.16 33.11 30.85
CA LYS A 96 19.64 33.96 29.75
C LYS A 96 19.65 33.19 28.44
N ILE A 97 18.49 33.13 27.80
CA ILE A 97 18.35 32.54 26.44
C ILE A 97 19.11 33.42 25.46
N ASN A 98 19.83 32.78 24.53
CA ASN A 98 20.59 33.47 23.48
C ASN A 98 19.65 34.37 22.65
N SER A 99 20.05 35.62 22.43
CA SER A 99 19.29 36.62 21.67
C SER A 99 18.89 36.17 20.26
N ALA A 100 19.74 35.40 19.57
CA ALA A 100 19.45 34.85 18.25
C ALA A 100 18.25 33.91 18.27
N ASN A 101 18.12 33.06 19.28
CA ASN A 101 16.99 32.14 19.43
C ASN A 101 15.69 32.86 19.83
N LEU A 102 15.78 33.93 20.63
CA LEU A 102 14.63 34.77 20.93
C LEU A 102 14.08 35.47 19.67
N ILE A 103 14.96 35.95 18.80
CA ILE A 103 14.57 36.56 17.51
C ILE A 103 13.87 35.49 16.61
N ARG A 104 14.40 34.28 16.54
CA ARG A 104 13.76 33.16 15.79
C ARG A 104 12.36 32.88 16.30
N ILE A 105 12.18 32.77 17.60
CA ILE A 105 10.89 32.53 18.25
C ILE A 105 9.91 33.70 18.00
N LYS A 106 10.38 34.93 18.02
CA LYS A 106 9.57 36.10 17.70
C LYS A 106 9.09 36.12 16.27
N ASN A 107 9.99 35.90 15.30
CA ASN A 107 9.69 35.89 13.88
C ASN A 107 8.80 34.71 13.45
N SER A 108 8.81 33.63 14.21
CA SER A 108 7.98 32.44 13.94
C SER A 108 6.63 32.47 14.63
N SER A 109 6.37 33.43 15.56
CA SER A 109 5.17 33.39 16.40
C SER A 109 3.86 33.46 15.62
N SER A 110 3.76 34.28 14.57
CA SER A 110 2.58 34.34 13.70
C SER A 110 2.38 33.05 12.89
N LYS A 111 3.46 32.45 12.41
CA LYS A 111 3.41 31.21 11.63
C LYS A 111 2.99 30.03 12.50
N ILE A 112 3.41 29.97 13.77
CA ILE A 112 3.04 28.90 14.71
C ILE A 112 1.52 28.83 14.90
N GLU A 113 0.82 29.96 14.95
CA GLU A 113 -0.64 29.98 15.07
C GLU A 113 -1.34 29.24 13.92
N HIS A 114 -0.83 29.33 12.69
CA HIS A 114 -1.40 28.67 11.51
C HIS A 114 -1.08 27.18 11.45
N ILE A 115 0.04 26.73 12.02
CA ILE A 115 0.53 25.35 11.94
C ILE A 115 0.40 24.56 13.24
N LYS A 116 -0.38 25.03 14.21
CA LYS A 116 -0.65 24.30 15.47
C LYS A 116 -1.07 22.85 15.27
N HIS A 117 -1.75 22.56 14.15
CA HIS A 117 -2.22 21.21 13.79
C HIS A 117 -1.10 20.28 13.27
N GLU A 118 0.12 20.78 13.10
CA GLU A 118 1.32 20.03 12.67
C GLU A 118 2.34 19.88 13.82
N ILE A 119 2.19 20.61 14.91
CA ILE A 119 3.09 20.58 16.07
C ILE A 119 2.55 19.61 17.11
N ILE A 120 3.34 18.59 17.44
CA ILE A 120 2.90 17.44 18.25
C ILE A 120 2.40 17.85 19.65
N GLU A 121 3.03 18.82 20.29
CA GLU A 121 2.62 19.26 21.62
C GLU A 121 1.20 19.83 21.64
N PHE A 122 0.81 20.61 20.62
CA PHE A 122 -0.57 21.12 20.51
C PHE A 122 -1.57 20.01 20.23
N ILE A 123 -1.16 19.04 19.39
CA ILE A 123 -1.98 17.86 19.05
C ILE A 123 -2.24 17.02 20.31
N LEU A 124 -1.22 16.74 21.11
CA LEU A 124 -1.36 15.97 22.35
C LEU A 124 -2.25 16.69 23.37
N ILE A 125 -2.10 18.00 23.54
CA ILE A 125 -2.96 18.82 24.43
C ILE A 125 -4.42 18.80 23.94
N ASP A 126 -4.67 18.86 22.63
CA ASP A 126 -6.01 18.78 22.05
C ASP A 126 -6.64 17.40 22.27
N ILE A 127 -5.87 16.32 22.08
CA ILE A 127 -6.33 14.95 22.34
C ILE A 127 -6.69 14.79 23.84
N ILE A 128 -5.85 15.28 24.76
CA ILE A 128 -6.13 15.26 26.21
C ILE A 128 -7.41 16.03 26.50
N SER A 129 -7.57 17.24 25.94
CA SER A 129 -8.77 18.05 26.15
C SER A 129 -10.04 17.32 25.67
N LYS A 130 -9.97 16.67 24.49
CA LYS A 130 -11.09 15.88 23.95
C LYS A 130 -11.37 14.62 24.75
N PHE A 131 -10.32 13.96 25.27
CA PHE A 131 -10.44 12.82 26.15
C PHE A 131 -11.23 13.16 27.43
N LEU A 132 -10.80 14.20 28.10
CA LEU A 132 -11.42 14.64 29.36
C LEU A 132 -12.82 15.23 29.17
N LYS A 133 -13.08 15.91 28.04
CA LYS A 133 -14.40 16.48 27.70
C LYS A 133 -15.48 15.44 27.40
N LYS A 134 -15.12 14.32 26.82
CA LYS A 134 -16.03 13.28 26.34
C LYS A 134 -16.13 12.08 27.28
N ASP A 135 -16.22 12.30 28.56
CA ASP A 135 -16.38 11.25 29.56
C ASP A 135 -15.33 10.12 29.43
N LYS A 136 -14.06 10.55 29.39
CA LYS A 136 -12.91 9.62 29.26
C LYS A 136 -13.03 8.68 28.04
N CYS A 137 -13.25 9.28 26.86
CA CYS A 137 -13.44 8.56 25.60
C CYS A 137 -12.29 7.58 25.32
N PRO A 138 -12.53 6.26 25.27
CA PRO A 138 -11.47 5.26 25.07
C PRO A 138 -10.70 5.45 23.74
N MET A 139 -11.34 5.95 22.68
CA MET A 139 -10.70 6.24 21.40
C MET A 139 -9.59 7.29 21.54
N MET A 140 -9.86 8.38 22.26
CA MET A 140 -8.87 9.46 22.46
C MET A 140 -7.71 8.98 23.31
N PHE A 141 -8.00 8.20 24.35
CA PHE A 141 -6.97 7.61 25.19
C PHE A 141 -6.09 6.62 24.42
N TYR A 142 -6.70 5.74 23.64
CA TYR A 142 -5.98 4.80 22.77
C TYR A 142 -5.08 5.55 21.78
N SER A 143 -5.62 6.61 21.14
CA SER A 143 -4.83 7.46 20.23
C SER A 143 -3.63 8.12 20.92
N LEU A 144 -3.83 8.59 22.16
CA LEU A 144 -2.75 9.19 22.94
C LEU A 144 -1.64 8.16 23.22
N CYS A 145 -2.02 6.97 23.70
CA CYS A 145 -1.06 5.88 23.97
C CYS A 145 -0.30 5.44 22.70
N ASP A 146 -1.01 5.33 21.57
CA ASP A 146 -0.40 4.83 20.33
C ASP A 146 0.53 5.85 19.68
N ILE A 147 0.18 7.17 19.71
CA ILE A 147 1.06 8.25 19.24
C ILE A 147 2.30 8.37 20.11
N MET A 148 2.18 8.15 21.42
CA MET A 148 3.34 8.21 22.33
C MET A 148 4.35 7.08 22.15
N LYS A 149 4.04 6.05 21.35
CA LYS A 149 5.04 5.06 20.90
C LYS A 149 5.99 5.62 19.83
N ASN A 150 5.64 6.74 19.20
CA ASN A 150 6.50 7.40 18.22
C ASN A 150 7.81 7.86 18.87
N ASN A 151 8.89 7.85 18.09
CA ASN A 151 10.16 8.43 18.51
C ASN A 151 10.15 9.95 18.33
N ILE A 152 9.44 10.66 19.21
CA ILE A 152 9.26 12.11 19.12
C ILE A 152 10.51 12.81 19.67
N LEU A 153 11.33 13.33 18.74
CA LEU A 153 12.55 14.06 19.09
C LEU A 153 12.22 15.44 19.67
N HIS A 154 12.89 15.80 20.75
CA HIS A 154 12.82 17.14 21.38
C HIS A 154 11.41 17.60 21.77
N ILE A 155 10.51 16.69 22.13
CA ILE A 155 9.20 17.04 22.68
C ILE A 155 9.37 17.89 23.95
N ASN A 156 8.50 18.88 24.16
CA ASN A 156 8.54 19.71 25.39
C ASN A 156 8.31 18.82 26.60
N ILE A 157 9.27 18.83 27.54
CA ILE A 157 9.28 17.98 28.73
C ILE A 157 8.07 18.16 29.64
N TYR A 158 7.51 19.36 29.73
CA TYR A 158 6.34 19.63 30.57
C TYR A 158 5.04 19.12 29.91
N VAL A 159 4.96 19.20 28.58
CA VAL A 159 3.85 18.58 27.84
C VAL A 159 3.94 17.07 27.94
N LYS A 160 5.12 16.50 27.76
CA LYS A 160 5.36 15.06 27.94
C LYS A 160 4.96 14.60 29.34
N SER A 161 5.40 15.30 30.38
CA SER A 161 5.04 14.98 31.76
C SER A 161 3.54 15.01 32.02
N LEU A 162 2.81 15.95 31.39
CA LEU A 162 1.33 15.92 31.44
C LEU A 162 0.74 14.71 30.76
N VAL A 163 1.24 14.35 29.58
CA VAL A 163 0.77 13.17 28.85
C VAL A 163 1.01 11.90 29.66
N ASP A 164 2.23 11.73 30.19
CA ASP A 164 2.61 10.58 31.02
C ASP A 164 1.74 10.49 32.28
N PHE A 165 1.44 11.63 32.90
CA PHE A 165 0.51 11.71 34.03
C PHE A 165 -0.90 11.27 33.65
N ILE A 166 -1.44 11.73 32.51
CA ILE A 166 -2.78 11.32 32.04
C ILE A 166 -2.81 9.82 31.75
N ILE A 167 -1.79 9.30 31.07
CA ILE A 167 -1.73 7.87 30.73
C ILE A 167 -1.69 7.05 32.02
N SER A 168 -0.81 7.36 32.96
CA SER A 168 -0.67 6.61 34.22
C SER A 168 -1.91 6.70 35.11
N THR A 169 -2.55 7.88 35.20
CA THR A 169 -3.72 8.10 36.07
C THR A 169 -4.97 7.40 35.55
N TYR A 170 -5.14 7.33 34.24
CA TYR A 170 -6.39 6.85 33.64
C TYR A 170 -6.30 5.48 32.99
N ALA A 171 -5.13 4.84 32.89
CA ALA A 171 -4.96 3.55 32.23
C ALA A 171 -5.95 2.48 32.78
N ASP A 172 -6.05 2.35 34.09
CA ASP A 172 -6.91 1.37 34.74
C ASP A 172 -8.40 1.76 34.75
N GLN A 173 -8.70 3.04 34.47
CA GLN A 173 -10.08 3.54 34.43
C GLN A 173 -10.74 3.37 33.06
N ILE A 174 -9.97 3.04 32.02
CA ILE A 174 -10.48 2.86 30.68
C ILE A 174 -11.14 1.50 30.56
N ASN A 175 -12.39 1.51 30.14
CA ASN A 175 -13.14 0.28 29.91
C ASN A 175 -12.62 -0.45 28.65
N LYS A 176 -11.79 -1.47 28.85
CA LYS A 176 -11.21 -2.32 27.79
C LYS A 176 -12.29 -2.99 26.95
N ARG A 177 -13.39 -3.46 27.57
CA ARG A 177 -14.52 -4.07 26.85
C ARG A 177 -15.18 -3.10 25.88
N LYS A 178 -15.36 -1.82 26.29
CA LYS A 178 -15.90 -0.76 25.42
C LYS A 178 -14.95 -0.42 24.27
N LEU A 179 -13.64 -0.41 24.53
CA LEU A 179 -12.61 -0.18 23.52
C LEU A 179 -12.63 -1.30 22.47
N ILE A 180 -12.63 -2.57 22.90
CA ILE A 180 -12.65 -3.74 22.00
C ILE A 180 -13.96 -3.80 21.21
N LYS A 181 -15.11 -3.57 21.85
CA LYS A 181 -16.40 -3.53 21.15
C LYS A 181 -16.40 -2.56 19.96
N ASN A 182 -15.65 -1.46 20.06
CA ASN A 182 -15.56 -0.44 19.04
C ASN A 182 -14.21 -0.47 18.29
N ALA A 183 -13.44 -1.55 18.35
CA ALA A 183 -12.08 -1.62 17.80
C ALA A 183 -12.02 -1.28 16.29
N TYR A 184 -13.05 -1.60 15.53
CA TYR A 184 -13.14 -1.19 14.14
C TYR A 184 -12.99 0.33 13.95
N ASN A 185 -13.74 1.14 14.73
CA ASN A 185 -13.69 2.59 14.64
C ASN A 185 -12.53 3.19 15.43
N TYR A 186 -12.14 2.57 16.55
CA TYR A 186 -11.17 3.13 17.49
C TYR A 186 -9.74 2.75 17.17
N ILE A 187 -9.53 1.66 16.40
CA ILE A 187 -8.22 1.17 16.01
C ILE A 187 -8.10 1.15 14.48
N GLU A 188 -8.89 0.32 13.77
CA GLU A 188 -8.73 0.10 12.33
C GLU A 188 -9.05 1.34 11.48
N LYS A 189 -10.03 2.15 11.89
CA LYS A 189 -10.47 3.37 11.17
C LYS A 189 -10.16 4.67 11.91
N ASN A 190 -9.23 4.65 12.85
CA ASN A 190 -8.88 5.80 13.65
C ASN A 190 -8.09 6.85 12.85
N LYS A 191 -8.79 7.88 12.39
CA LYS A 191 -8.19 8.97 11.59
C LYS A 191 -7.08 9.74 12.32
N ILE A 192 -7.10 9.79 13.66
CA ILE A 192 -6.08 10.47 14.47
C ILE A 192 -4.77 9.70 14.36
N ILE A 193 -4.82 8.38 14.53
CA ILE A 193 -3.65 7.51 14.40
C ILE A 193 -3.08 7.60 12.98
N PHE A 194 -3.92 7.47 11.95
CA PHE A 194 -3.45 7.56 10.56
C PHE A 194 -2.81 8.91 10.20
N LYS A 195 -3.21 9.98 10.89
CA LYS A 195 -2.66 11.31 10.62
C LYS A 195 -1.37 11.61 11.38
N TYR A 196 -1.24 11.11 12.61
CA TYR A 196 -0.21 11.57 13.53
C TYR A 196 0.76 10.50 14.02
N LYS A 197 0.51 9.21 13.70
CA LYS A 197 1.44 8.13 14.00
C LYS A 197 2.60 8.15 13.02
N ASP A 198 3.80 7.83 13.49
CA ASP A 198 4.96 7.62 12.64
C ASP A 198 4.70 6.50 11.63
N VAL A 199 5.18 6.72 10.41
CA VAL A 199 5.26 5.66 9.42
C VAL A 199 6.59 4.95 9.59
N GLU A 200 6.53 3.66 9.83
CA GLU A 200 7.70 2.79 9.98
C GLU A 200 7.57 1.56 9.09
N LEU A 201 8.70 0.90 8.86
CA LEU A 201 8.72 -0.36 8.14
C LEU A 201 7.94 -1.44 8.90
N TYR A 202 7.29 -2.33 8.14
CA TYR A 202 6.82 -3.60 8.68
C TYR A 202 7.99 -4.44 9.20
N GLN A 203 7.73 -5.29 10.21
CA GLN A 203 8.79 -6.12 10.79
C GLN A 203 9.46 -7.01 9.75
N HIS A 204 8.70 -7.61 8.83
CA HIS A 204 9.25 -8.43 7.76
C HIS A 204 10.22 -7.68 6.82
N GLN A 205 10.00 -6.37 6.59
CA GLN A 205 10.92 -5.55 5.81
C GLN A 205 12.21 -5.25 6.58
N LYS A 206 12.09 -5.00 7.91
CA LYS A 206 13.25 -4.84 8.80
C LYS A 206 14.11 -6.10 8.82
N ASP A 207 13.47 -7.27 8.89
CA ASP A 207 14.13 -8.58 8.87
C ASP A 207 14.81 -8.85 7.52
N LEU A 208 14.12 -8.52 6.41
CA LEU A 208 14.69 -8.65 5.06
C LEU A 208 15.95 -7.81 4.89
N PHE A 209 15.91 -6.53 5.24
CA PHE A 209 17.06 -5.63 5.11
C PHE A 209 18.21 -6.05 6.03
N THR A 210 17.89 -6.53 7.24
CA THR A 210 18.89 -7.04 8.17
C THR A 210 19.56 -8.29 7.62
N GLU A 211 18.79 -9.21 7.02
CA GLU A 211 19.34 -10.45 6.47
C GLU A 211 20.18 -10.20 5.21
N ILE A 212 19.77 -9.31 4.33
CA ILE A 212 20.52 -8.97 3.11
C ILE A 212 21.88 -8.34 3.43
N LYS A 213 21.99 -7.57 4.51
CA LYS A 213 23.26 -6.96 4.94
C LYS A 213 24.26 -7.95 5.50
N ARG A 214 23.85 -9.14 5.94
CA ARG A 214 24.76 -10.16 6.46
C ARG A 214 25.66 -10.69 5.34
N ASP A 215 26.87 -11.05 5.66
CA ASP A 215 27.80 -11.61 4.70
C ASP A 215 27.43 -13.04 4.26
N GLY A 216 27.98 -13.47 3.13
CA GLY A 216 27.81 -14.79 2.54
C GLY A 216 26.56 -14.94 1.68
N ALA A 217 26.59 -15.99 0.84
CA ALA A 217 25.48 -16.32 -0.05
C ALA A 217 24.21 -16.66 0.73
N LYS A 218 23.06 -16.19 0.24
CA LYS A 218 21.78 -16.39 0.90
C LYS A 218 20.61 -16.49 -0.05
N MET A 219 19.70 -17.40 0.24
CA MET A 219 18.39 -17.49 -0.38
C MET A 219 17.30 -17.21 0.67
N ILE A 220 16.47 -16.23 0.42
CA ILE A 220 15.45 -15.75 1.36
C ILE A 220 14.07 -16.07 0.78
N TYR A 221 13.33 -16.93 1.46
CA TYR A 221 11.89 -17.10 1.23
C TYR A 221 11.15 -15.98 1.95
N TYR A 222 10.64 -15.01 1.17
CA TYR A 222 10.04 -13.80 1.70
C TYR A 222 8.53 -13.80 1.48
N GLN A 223 7.80 -14.23 2.50
CA GLN A 223 6.35 -14.33 2.49
C GLN A 223 5.73 -13.26 3.37
N ALA A 224 4.90 -12.40 2.77
CA ALA A 224 4.14 -11.39 3.50
C ALA A 224 2.83 -11.06 2.76
N PRO A 225 1.78 -10.57 3.44
CA PRO A 225 0.50 -10.27 2.82
C PRO A 225 0.64 -9.23 1.69
N THR A 226 -0.27 -9.27 0.72
CA THR A 226 -0.36 -8.23 -0.32
C THR A 226 -0.64 -6.86 0.31
N GLY A 227 -0.05 -5.79 -0.25
CA GLY A 227 -0.21 -4.43 0.28
C GLY A 227 0.66 -4.10 1.49
N THR A 228 1.63 -4.96 1.86
CA THR A 228 2.61 -4.68 2.93
C THR A 228 3.99 -4.26 2.38
N GLY A 229 4.07 -3.89 1.11
CA GLY A 229 5.26 -3.30 0.52
C GLY A 229 6.33 -4.29 0.05
N LYS A 230 5.99 -5.57 -0.21
CA LYS A 230 6.94 -6.56 -0.78
C LYS A 230 7.58 -6.06 -2.08
N THR A 231 6.75 -5.71 -3.06
CA THR A 231 7.17 -5.31 -4.41
C THR A 231 7.99 -4.02 -4.46
N ILE A 232 7.89 -3.17 -3.42
CA ILE A 232 8.68 -1.93 -3.32
C ILE A 232 9.93 -2.09 -2.42
N SER A 233 10.10 -3.23 -1.73
CA SER A 233 11.31 -3.51 -0.93
C SER A 233 12.61 -3.46 -1.75
N PRO A 234 12.66 -3.82 -3.05
CA PRO A 234 13.83 -3.63 -3.90
C PRO A 234 14.41 -2.22 -3.88
N ILE A 235 13.57 -1.17 -3.72
CA ILE A 235 14.00 0.22 -3.62
C ILE A 235 14.90 0.44 -2.39
N GLY A 236 14.54 -0.17 -1.27
CA GLY A 236 15.38 -0.12 -0.06
C GLY A 236 16.70 -0.85 -0.28
N ILE A 237 16.65 -2.06 -0.85
CA ILE A 237 17.86 -2.85 -1.14
C ILE A 237 18.80 -2.08 -2.06
N ALA A 238 18.27 -1.36 -3.04
CA ALA A 238 19.03 -0.57 -4.00
C ALA A 238 19.85 0.56 -3.38
N SER A 239 19.57 0.97 -2.13
CA SER A 239 20.40 1.96 -1.44
C SER A 239 21.78 1.43 -1.01
N GLY A 240 21.97 0.10 -0.97
CA GLY A 240 23.24 -0.51 -0.56
C GLY A 240 23.71 -1.69 -1.39
N LYS A 241 22.87 -2.24 -2.26
CA LYS A 241 23.20 -3.36 -3.18
C LYS A 241 22.64 -3.08 -4.57
N LYS A 242 23.10 -3.79 -5.57
CA LYS A 242 22.52 -3.80 -6.91
C LYS A 242 21.37 -4.81 -6.95
N VAL A 243 20.30 -4.51 -7.67
CA VAL A 243 19.11 -5.37 -7.71
C VAL A 243 18.76 -5.78 -9.13
N ILE A 244 18.57 -7.08 -9.33
CA ILE A 244 17.88 -7.63 -10.50
C ILE A 244 16.47 -7.97 -10.05
N PHE A 245 15.48 -7.18 -10.47
CA PHE A 245 14.08 -7.41 -10.14
C PHE A 245 13.41 -8.16 -11.27
N THR A 246 12.99 -9.40 -11.01
CA THR A 246 12.29 -10.25 -11.97
C THR A 246 10.82 -10.35 -11.60
N CYS A 247 9.92 -10.06 -12.55
CA CYS A 247 8.49 -10.19 -12.36
C CYS A 247 7.81 -10.87 -13.56
N ALA A 248 6.73 -11.58 -13.29
CA ALA A 248 5.96 -12.23 -14.35
C ALA A 248 5.05 -11.25 -15.10
N ALA A 249 4.53 -10.23 -14.41
CA ALA A 249 3.59 -9.26 -14.95
C ALA A 249 4.27 -7.91 -15.20
N LYS A 250 4.32 -7.49 -16.47
CA LYS A 250 4.99 -6.24 -16.92
C LYS A 250 4.54 -5.02 -16.14
N HIS A 251 3.23 -4.88 -15.84
CA HIS A 251 2.71 -3.72 -15.10
C HIS A 251 3.30 -3.56 -13.70
N ILE A 252 3.68 -4.66 -13.03
CA ILE A 252 4.33 -4.63 -11.72
C ILE A 252 5.74 -4.02 -11.86
N GLY A 253 6.50 -4.48 -12.86
CA GLY A 253 7.82 -3.93 -13.16
C GLY A 253 7.75 -2.46 -13.57
N LEU A 254 6.76 -2.07 -14.36
CA LEU A 254 6.55 -0.66 -14.74
C LEU A 254 6.21 0.22 -13.52
N GLN A 255 5.43 -0.28 -12.58
CA GLN A 255 5.13 0.48 -11.36
C GLN A 255 6.37 0.64 -10.48
N LEU A 256 7.20 -0.40 -10.35
CA LEU A 256 8.48 -0.30 -9.64
C LEU A 256 9.43 0.67 -10.36
N ALA A 257 9.52 0.61 -11.69
CA ALA A 257 10.32 1.53 -12.49
C ALA A 257 9.93 2.99 -12.27
N LYS A 258 8.62 3.28 -12.32
CA LYS A 258 8.07 4.61 -12.03
C LYS A 258 8.43 5.11 -10.62
N SER A 259 8.35 4.22 -9.64
CA SER A 259 8.73 4.53 -8.26
C SER A 259 10.23 4.83 -8.15
N CYS A 260 11.09 4.03 -8.79
CA CYS A 260 12.53 4.26 -8.85
C CYS A 260 12.87 5.60 -9.53
N ILE A 261 12.27 5.89 -10.68
CA ILE A 261 12.50 7.16 -11.41
C ILE A 261 12.08 8.36 -10.55
N SER A 262 10.93 8.26 -9.87
CA SER A 262 10.47 9.33 -8.97
C SER A 262 11.41 9.59 -7.79
N MET A 263 12.23 8.60 -7.43
CA MET A 263 13.28 8.65 -6.40
C MET A 263 14.67 8.94 -6.99
N GLU A 264 14.77 9.20 -8.30
CA GLU A 264 16.03 9.41 -9.03
C GLU A 264 17.01 8.23 -8.93
N ILE A 265 16.49 7.00 -8.69
CA ILE A 265 17.29 5.78 -8.64
C ILE A 265 17.64 5.38 -10.08
N PRO A 266 18.93 5.16 -10.40
CA PRO A 266 19.37 4.72 -11.71
C PRO A 266 18.85 3.34 -12.08
N ILE A 267 18.03 3.23 -13.13
CA ILE A 267 17.43 1.97 -13.55
C ILE A 267 17.75 1.58 -14.98
N ALA A 268 17.65 0.29 -15.25
CA ALA A 268 17.62 -0.29 -16.58
C ALA A 268 16.38 -1.16 -16.76
N ILE A 269 15.90 -1.28 -17.99
CA ILE A 269 14.72 -2.09 -18.35
C ILE A 269 15.16 -3.19 -19.32
N ALA A 270 14.79 -4.42 -18.99
CA ALA A 270 15.13 -5.62 -19.74
C ALA A 270 13.88 -6.51 -20.00
N PHE A 271 12.77 -5.92 -20.47
CA PHE A 271 11.60 -6.66 -20.91
C PHE A 271 11.75 -7.10 -22.36
N GLY A 272 11.50 -8.39 -22.66
CA GLY A 272 11.56 -8.95 -23.99
C GLY A 272 12.95 -8.83 -24.64
N CYS A 273 13.99 -8.92 -23.81
CA CYS A 273 15.39 -8.88 -24.26
C CYS A 273 15.93 -10.30 -24.46
N GLU A 274 16.50 -10.57 -25.59
CA GLU A 274 17.21 -11.83 -25.89
C GLU A 274 18.71 -11.70 -25.57
N ASP A 275 19.27 -10.51 -25.83
CA ASP A 275 20.66 -10.18 -25.60
C ASP A 275 20.85 -8.98 -24.66
N PRO A 276 22.01 -8.88 -23.97
CA PRO A 276 22.35 -7.72 -23.15
C PRO A 276 22.32 -6.38 -23.90
N SER A 277 22.56 -6.36 -25.21
CA SER A 277 22.47 -5.17 -26.07
C SER A 277 21.06 -4.60 -26.22
N ASP A 278 20.05 -5.41 -25.95
CA ASP A 278 18.65 -5.02 -26.00
C ASP A 278 18.20 -4.19 -24.80
N ILE A 279 18.99 -4.21 -23.72
CA ILE A 279 18.68 -3.54 -22.47
C ILE A 279 18.69 -2.03 -22.68
N ARG A 280 17.73 -1.33 -22.06
CA ARG A 280 17.56 0.12 -22.16
C ARG A 280 17.73 0.78 -20.80
N LEU A 281 18.64 1.75 -20.75
CA LEU A 281 18.88 2.56 -19.56
C LEU A 281 17.92 3.75 -19.51
N HIS A 282 17.46 4.06 -18.31
CA HIS A 282 16.95 5.40 -18.04
C HIS A 282 18.13 6.39 -17.98
N TYR A 283 17.94 7.64 -18.41
CA TYR A 283 19.03 8.61 -18.50
C TYR A 283 19.73 8.90 -17.16
N PHE A 284 19.11 8.64 -16.01
CA PHE A 284 19.79 8.68 -14.71
C PHE A 284 20.89 7.63 -14.57
N ALA A 285 20.73 6.49 -15.24
CA ALA A 285 21.69 5.40 -15.20
C ALA A 285 22.76 5.50 -16.30
N ALA A 286 22.53 6.28 -17.33
CA ALA A 286 23.44 6.39 -18.45
C ALA A 286 24.65 7.28 -18.13
N LYS A 287 25.77 6.98 -18.76
CA LYS A 287 26.95 7.82 -18.71
C LYS A 287 26.77 9.06 -19.55
N ASP A 288 26.27 8.90 -20.78
CA ASP A 288 26.03 9.96 -21.76
C ASP A 288 24.59 9.87 -22.30
N PHE A 289 23.99 11.05 -22.51
CA PHE A 289 22.68 11.17 -23.14
C PHE A 289 22.55 12.51 -23.88
N VAL A 290 21.71 12.52 -24.90
CA VAL A 290 21.46 13.72 -25.72
C VAL A 290 20.06 14.25 -25.44
N ARG A 291 20.00 15.55 -25.10
CA ARG A 291 18.73 16.28 -24.94
C ARG A 291 18.42 17.10 -26.19
N HIS A 292 17.16 17.12 -26.57
CA HIS A 292 16.70 17.99 -27.64
C HIS A 292 16.74 19.44 -27.18
N ARG A 293 17.49 20.30 -27.90
CA ARG A 293 17.75 21.70 -27.50
C ARG A 293 16.49 22.55 -27.25
N LYS A 294 15.39 22.30 -27.99
CA LYS A 294 14.15 23.11 -27.92
C LYS A 294 13.12 22.56 -26.96
N SER A 295 12.94 21.23 -26.85
CA SER A 295 11.91 20.61 -26.03
C SER A 295 12.43 20.15 -24.66
N GLY A 296 13.76 20.10 -24.45
CA GLY A 296 14.36 19.54 -23.25
C GLY A 296 14.17 18.01 -23.09
N SER A 297 13.43 17.37 -24.01
CA SER A 297 13.20 15.93 -23.99
C SER A 297 14.47 15.15 -24.31
N ILE A 298 14.62 13.95 -23.74
CA ILE A 298 15.76 13.08 -23.99
C ILE A 298 15.55 12.39 -25.34
N PHE A 299 16.52 12.54 -26.21
CA PHE A 299 16.47 12.01 -27.58
C PHE A 299 17.19 10.67 -27.71
N ARG A 300 18.35 10.53 -27.06
CA ARG A 300 19.19 9.34 -27.13
C ARG A 300 19.88 9.11 -25.79
N VAL A 301 19.92 7.85 -25.37
CA VAL A 301 20.62 7.39 -24.16
C VAL A 301 21.67 6.36 -24.60
N ASP A 302 22.89 6.49 -24.11
CA ASP A 302 23.93 5.48 -24.29
C ASP A 302 23.67 4.30 -23.35
N ASN A 303 23.42 3.12 -23.93
CA ASN A 303 23.13 1.89 -23.20
C ASN A 303 24.36 0.98 -23.00
N ALA A 304 25.55 1.41 -23.51
CA ALA A 304 26.73 0.55 -23.51
C ALA A 304 27.33 0.33 -22.12
N VAL A 305 27.24 1.34 -21.23
CA VAL A 305 27.87 1.33 -19.92
C VAL A 305 26.81 1.39 -18.82
N GLY A 306 26.70 0.32 -18.05
CA GLY A 306 25.69 0.15 -16.99
C GLY A 306 26.24 0.22 -15.56
N ASP A 307 27.42 0.81 -15.34
CA ASP A 307 28.08 0.90 -14.04
C ASP A 307 27.24 1.63 -12.97
N LYS A 308 26.45 2.62 -13.38
CA LYS A 308 25.57 3.37 -12.49
C LYS A 308 24.25 2.66 -12.17
N VAL A 309 23.87 1.63 -12.93
CA VAL A 309 22.58 0.95 -12.70
C VAL A 309 22.51 0.41 -11.28
N GLN A 310 21.45 0.75 -10.56
CA GLN A 310 21.13 0.23 -9.24
C GLN A 310 20.07 -0.85 -9.30
N VAL A 311 19.07 -0.68 -10.15
CA VAL A 311 17.98 -1.65 -10.33
C VAL A 311 17.81 -1.94 -11.80
N ILE A 312 17.89 -3.21 -12.20
CA ILE A 312 17.44 -3.67 -13.51
C ILE A 312 16.13 -4.44 -13.36
N ILE A 313 15.14 -4.07 -14.14
CA ILE A 313 13.79 -4.64 -14.09
C ILE A 313 13.60 -5.52 -15.31
N THR A 314 13.28 -6.79 -15.08
CA THR A 314 13.26 -7.81 -16.13
C THR A 314 12.04 -8.74 -16.00
N ASP A 315 11.63 -9.34 -17.11
CA ASP A 315 10.74 -10.49 -17.11
C ASP A 315 11.52 -11.80 -16.88
N ILE A 316 10.79 -12.91 -16.82
CA ILE A 316 11.38 -14.22 -16.55
C ILE A 316 12.31 -14.65 -17.69
N GLN A 317 11.96 -14.34 -18.96
CA GLN A 317 12.74 -14.73 -20.14
C GLN A 317 14.05 -13.96 -20.23
N SER A 318 14.01 -12.68 -19.90
CA SER A 318 15.15 -11.77 -20.02
C SER A 318 16.07 -11.74 -18.80
N PHE A 319 15.85 -12.63 -17.81
CA PHE A 319 16.68 -12.68 -16.60
C PHE A 319 18.15 -12.91 -16.88
N LEU A 320 18.51 -13.87 -17.75
CA LEU A 320 19.90 -14.16 -18.06
C LEU A 320 20.63 -13.04 -18.79
N PRO A 321 20.06 -12.39 -19.83
CA PRO A 321 20.59 -11.16 -20.38
C PRO A 321 20.82 -10.06 -19.32
N ALA A 322 19.82 -9.84 -18.44
CA ALA A 322 19.91 -8.86 -17.37
C ALA A 322 21.02 -9.19 -16.35
N MET A 323 21.14 -10.46 -15.95
CA MET A 323 22.21 -10.94 -15.08
C MET A 323 23.59 -10.72 -15.71
N ASN A 324 23.77 -11.12 -16.98
CA ASN A 324 25.04 -10.95 -17.69
C ASN A 324 25.41 -9.46 -17.80
N TYR A 325 24.45 -8.60 -18.08
CA TYR A 325 24.66 -7.15 -18.14
C TYR A 325 25.11 -6.60 -16.78
N MET A 326 24.40 -6.94 -15.69
CA MET A 326 24.75 -6.46 -14.35
C MET A 326 26.08 -6.99 -13.87
N SER A 327 26.41 -8.28 -14.13
CA SER A 327 27.67 -8.91 -13.74
C SER A 327 28.88 -8.37 -14.54
N ALA A 328 28.66 -7.76 -15.70
CA ALA A 328 29.74 -7.12 -16.46
C ALA A 328 30.33 -5.87 -15.75
N PHE A 329 29.54 -5.21 -14.90
CA PHE A 329 29.93 -3.98 -14.22
C PHE A 329 30.01 -4.10 -12.69
N ASN A 330 29.51 -5.19 -12.11
CA ASN A 330 29.41 -5.36 -10.66
C ASN A 330 29.83 -6.76 -10.24
N LYS A 331 30.34 -6.90 -9.02
CA LYS A 331 30.60 -8.22 -8.43
C LYS A 331 29.29 -8.94 -8.15
N GLU A 332 29.21 -10.23 -8.41
CA GLU A 332 28.02 -11.06 -8.21
C GLU A 332 27.53 -11.05 -6.75
N GLU A 333 28.44 -10.91 -5.79
CA GLU A 333 28.16 -10.78 -4.35
C GLU A 333 27.46 -9.48 -3.95
N ASP A 334 27.60 -8.44 -4.77
CA ASP A 334 26.94 -7.15 -4.56
C ASP A 334 25.58 -7.04 -5.24
N ILE A 335 25.19 -8.07 -5.99
CA ILE A 335 23.93 -8.16 -6.68
C ILE A 335 22.96 -9.01 -5.87
N VAL A 336 21.68 -8.58 -5.82
CA VAL A 336 20.57 -9.32 -5.26
C VAL A 336 19.57 -9.63 -6.38
N TRP A 337 19.31 -10.90 -6.61
CA TRP A 337 18.23 -11.33 -7.46
C TRP A 337 16.92 -11.34 -6.65
N TYR A 338 16.07 -10.37 -6.88
CA TYR A 338 14.75 -10.27 -6.28
C TYR A 338 13.69 -10.75 -7.27
N TRP A 339 13.07 -11.87 -6.98
CA TRP A 339 12.07 -12.48 -7.84
C TRP A 339 10.68 -12.38 -7.20
N ASP A 340 9.82 -11.59 -7.82
CA ASP A 340 8.44 -11.38 -7.37
C ASP A 340 7.51 -12.40 -8.03
N GLU A 341 6.71 -13.08 -7.19
CA GLU A 341 5.80 -14.17 -7.54
C GLU A 341 6.50 -15.33 -8.30
N PRO A 342 7.51 -15.99 -7.69
CA PRO A 342 8.27 -17.06 -8.33
C PRO A 342 7.46 -18.35 -8.55
N THR A 343 6.28 -18.46 -7.97
CA THR A 343 5.39 -19.64 -8.06
C THR A 343 4.48 -19.64 -9.27
N ILE A 344 4.59 -18.62 -10.14
CA ILE A 344 3.80 -18.57 -11.36
C ILE A 344 4.08 -19.78 -12.23
N THR A 345 3.04 -20.40 -12.74
CA THR A 345 3.04 -21.62 -13.58
C THR A 345 3.40 -22.94 -12.86
N LEU A 346 3.73 -22.91 -11.57
CA LEU A 346 4.04 -24.16 -10.81
C LEU A 346 2.81 -25.05 -10.55
N ASP A 347 1.62 -24.51 -10.73
CA ASP A 347 0.33 -25.22 -10.64
C ASP A 347 -0.06 -25.97 -11.92
N TYR A 348 0.72 -25.81 -13.02
CA TYR A 348 0.56 -26.56 -14.26
C TYR A 348 1.55 -27.71 -14.32
N GLU A 349 1.10 -28.91 -14.78
CA GLU A 349 1.99 -30.05 -14.98
C GLU A 349 3.01 -29.77 -16.09
N GLU A 350 2.57 -29.13 -17.19
CA GLU A 350 3.42 -28.71 -18.30
C GLU A 350 3.14 -27.26 -18.67
N HIS A 351 4.21 -26.46 -18.78
CA HIS A 351 4.14 -25.07 -19.22
C HIS A 351 5.44 -24.66 -19.93
N GLU A 352 5.34 -23.88 -21.02
CA GLU A 352 6.50 -23.42 -21.80
C GLU A 352 7.57 -22.66 -20.97
N PHE A 353 7.21 -22.11 -19.83
CA PHE A 353 8.14 -21.45 -18.93
C PHE A 353 8.92 -22.39 -18.03
N HIS A 354 8.57 -23.66 -17.91
CA HIS A 354 9.31 -24.58 -17.05
C HIS A 354 10.75 -24.72 -17.49
N ASP A 355 11.01 -24.87 -18.80
CA ASP A 355 12.36 -24.93 -19.37
C ASP A 355 13.14 -23.62 -19.13
N ILE A 356 12.47 -22.47 -19.22
CA ILE A 356 13.06 -21.17 -19.00
C ILE A 356 13.42 -21.00 -17.52
N LEU A 357 12.53 -21.41 -16.62
CA LEU A 357 12.76 -21.39 -15.19
C LEU A 357 13.94 -22.29 -14.80
N GLU A 358 13.98 -23.51 -15.30
CA GLU A 358 15.07 -24.45 -15.08
C GLU A 358 16.40 -23.87 -15.57
N ARG A 359 16.43 -23.32 -16.79
CA ARG A 359 17.61 -22.67 -17.36
C ARG A 359 18.08 -21.50 -16.49
N ASN A 360 17.15 -20.64 -16.05
CA ASN A 360 17.47 -19.51 -15.18
C ASN A 360 18.12 -19.99 -13.87
N TRP A 361 17.58 -21.02 -13.23
CA TRP A 361 18.17 -21.60 -12.03
C TRP A 361 19.55 -22.21 -12.26
N LYS A 362 19.71 -23.00 -13.32
CA LYS A 362 20.98 -23.65 -13.66
C LYS A 362 22.10 -22.66 -13.96
N GLN A 363 21.78 -21.61 -14.73
CA GLN A 363 22.76 -20.62 -15.20
C GLN A 363 22.93 -19.41 -14.27
N ASN A 364 22.08 -19.27 -13.25
CA ASN A 364 22.22 -18.18 -12.27
C ASN A 364 23.58 -18.19 -11.59
N ARG A 365 24.25 -17.04 -11.57
CA ARG A 365 25.53 -16.82 -10.85
C ARG A 365 25.38 -15.96 -9.60
N ILE A 366 24.21 -15.36 -9.39
CA ILE A 366 23.98 -14.44 -8.28
C ILE A 366 23.73 -15.22 -7.00
N PRO A 367 24.59 -15.03 -5.96
CA PRO A 367 24.51 -15.79 -4.72
C PRO A 367 23.47 -15.25 -3.72
N ASN A 368 22.95 -14.05 -3.92
CA ASN A 368 21.93 -13.45 -3.06
C ASN A 368 20.58 -13.46 -3.77
N ILE A 369 19.65 -14.30 -3.28
CA ILE A 369 18.35 -14.50 -3.90
C ILE A 369 17.24 -14.18 -2.90
N VAL A 370 16.23 -13.42 -3.34
CA VAL A 370 14.99 -13.18 -2.59
C VAL A 370 13.83 -13.69 -3.44
N LEU A 371 13.10 -14.67 -2.93
CA LEU A 371 11.87 -15.18 -3.52
C LEU A 371 10.69 -14.57 -2.78
N SER A 372 9.96 -13.68 -3.41
CA SER A 372 8.92 -12.87 -2.80
C SER A 372 7.54 -13.27 -3.30
N SER A 373 6.65 -13.69 -2.40
CA SER A 373 5.23 -13.92 -2.72
C SER A 373 4.35 -13.77 -1.48
N ALA A 374 3.05 -13.67 -1.69
CA ALA A 374 2.07 -13.79 -0.61
C ALA A 374 1.83 -15.24 -0.20
N THR A 375 2.07 -16.20 -1.11
CA THR A 375 1.70 -17.61 -0.99
C THR A 375 2.85 -18.51 -1.45
N LEU A 376 4.00 -18.44 -0.77
CA LEU A 376 5.09 -19.38 -1.01
C LEU A 376 4.78 -20.74 -0.38
N PRO A 377 5.16 -21.86 -1.02
CA PRO A 377 5.19 -23.16 -0.37
C PRO A 377 6.06 -23.15 0.89
N ASP A 378 5.79 -24.05 1.81
CA ASP A 378 6.65 -24.19 2.99
C ASP A 378 8.06 -24.67 2.58
N LYS A 379 9.07 -24.28 3.37
CA LYS A 379 10.49 -24.61 3.10
C LYS A 379 10.71 -26.10 2.91
N ASP A 380 9.95 -26.93 3.61
CA ASP A 380 10.06 -28.39 3.54
C ASP A 380 9.55 -28.93 2.20
N ASP A 381 8.52 -28.32 1.62
CA ASP A 381 7.94 -28.71 0.32
C ASP A 381 8.91 -28.43 -0.83
N ILE A 382 9.79 -27.43 -0.67
CA ILE A 382 10.78 -27.01 -1.69
C ILE A 382 12.21 -27.30 -1.25
N SER A 383 12.39 -28.35 -0.45
CA SER A 383 13.71 -28.74 0.07
C SER A 383 14.75 -29.05 -1.00
N CYS A 384 14.32 -29.54 -2.17
CA CYS A 384 15.22 -29.81 -3.31
C CYS A 384 15.88 -28.51 -3.81
N MET A 385 15.12 -27.44 -3.96
CA MET A 385 15.63 -26.13 -4.39
C MET A 385 16.58 -25.53 -3.36
N SER A 386 16.22 -25.67 -2.07
CA SER A 386 17.08 -25.24 -0.96
C SER A 386 18.43 -25.96 -0.96
N ARG A 387 18.43 -27.28 -1.16
CA ARG A 387 19.66 -28.08 -1.27
C ARG A 387 20.49 -27.68 -2.48
N TYR A 388 19.88 -27.58 -3.65
CA TYR A 388 20.57 -27.13 -4.87
C TYR A 388 21.28 -25.79 -4.68
N PHE A 389 20.60 -24.81 -4.04
CA PHE A 389 21.23 -23.52 -3.71
C PHE A 389 22.41 -23.66 -2.77
N CYS A 390 22.25 -24.42 -1.68
CA CYS A 390 23.33 -24.65 -0.71
C CYS A 390 24.54 -25.37 -1.34
N ASP A 391 24.32 -26.32 -2.22
CA ASP A 391 25.38 -27.05 -2.91
C ASP A 391 26.16 -26.15 -3.88
N LYS A 392 25.42 -25.31 -4.62
CA LYS A 392 26.00 -24.42 -5.63
C LYS A 392 26.76 -23.23 -5.02
N PHE A 393 26.18 -22.55 -4.06
CA PHE A 393 26.74 -21.30 -3.51
C PHE A 393 27.34 -21.43 -2.11
N LYS A 394 27.26 -22.60 -1.48
CA LYS A 394 27.64 -22.83 -0.08
C LYS A 394 26.99 -21.82 0.88
N GLY A 395 25.79 -21.39 0.52
CA GLY A 395 25.02 -20.36 1.20
C GLY A 395 24.04 -20.91 2.23
N ARG A 396 23.32 -19.99 2.87
CA ARG A 396 22.25 -20.31 3.81
C ARG A 396 20.86 -19.99 3.24
N VAL A 397 19.87 -20.74 3.69
CA VAL A 397 18.47 -20.50 3.35
C VAL A 397 17.76 -19.94 4.57
N LYS A 398 17.08 -18.80 4.40
CA LYS A 398 16.33 -18.12 5.45
C LYS A 398 14.87 -17.94 5.03
N GLU A 399 13.96 -18.20 5.96
CA GLU A 399 12.56 -17.94 5.80
C GLU A 399 12.17 -16.68 6.60
N ILE A 400 11.47 -15.76 5.95
CA ILE A 400 10.85 -14.55 6.56
C ILE A 400 9.37 -14.63 6.24
N LYS A 401 8.57 -14.94 7.25
CA LYS A 401 7.11 -15.00 7.15
C LYS A 401 6.48 -13.89 7.99
N SER A 402 5.55 -13.17 7.40
CA SER A 402 4.73 -12.21 8.11
C SER A 402 3.25 -12.44 7.83
N TYR A 403 2.48 -12.18 8.85
CA TYR A 403 1.01 -12.23 8.79
C TYR A 403 0.43 -10.88 9.21
N GLU A 404 1.26 -9.85 9.29
CA GLU A 404 0.86 -8.50 9.67
C GLU A 404 -0.24 -7.97 8.73
N CYS A 405 -1.36 -7.58 9.32
CA CYS A 405 -2.50 -7.07 8.60
C CYS A 405 -3.14 -5.91 9.36
N ASN A 406 -2.91 -4.70 8.88
CA ASN A 406 -3.48 -3.49 9.48
C ASN A 406 -4.93 -3.23 9.04
N LYS A 407 -5.37 -3.87 7.93
CA LYS A 407 -6.74 -3.79 7.43
C LYS A 407 -7.29 -5.17 7.16
N SER A 408 -8.54 -5.38 7.56
CA SER A 408 -9.26 -6.60 7.25
C SER A 408 -9.95 -6.50 5.88
N ILE A 409 -9.96 -7.60 5.13
CA ILE A 409 -10.65 -7.75 3.86
C ILE A 409 -11.63 -8.92 4.04
N PRO A 410 -12.87 -8.65 4.48
CA PRO A 410 -13.85 -9.68 4.74
C PRO A 410 -14.18 -10.50 3.49
N ILE A 411 -14.51 -11.77 3.67
CA ILE A 411 -15.07 -12.62 2.64
C ILE A 411 -16.60 -12.60 2.79
N TYR A 412 -17.27 -12.49 1.67
CA TYR A 412 -18.73 -12.50 1.59
C TYR A 412 -19.20 -13.71 0.80
N ASP A 413 -20.33 -14.28 1.24
CA ASP A 413 -21.03 -15.29 0.46
C ASP A 413 -21.82 -14.65 -0.71
N LYS A 414 -22.45 -15.51 -1.52
CA LYS A 414 -23.29 -15.08 -2.67
C LYS A 414 -24.49 -14.21 -2.26
N ASP A 415 -24.90 -14.27 -1.00
CA ASP A 415 -26.03 -13.53 -0.45
C ASP A 415 -25.62 -12.25 0.27
N GLY A 416 -24.30 -11.92 0.24
CA GLY A 416 -23.73 -10.71 0.84
C GLY A 416 -23.47 -10.81 2.35
N ASN A 417 -23.55 -12.01 2.94
CA ASN A 417 -23.25 -12.19 4.36
C ASN A 417 -21.74 -12.38 4.55
N ILE A 418 -21.22 -11.83 5.64
CA ILE A 418 -19.81 -12.00 5.99
C ILE A 418 -19.56 -13.43 6.46
N ILE A 419 -18.59 -14.10 5.83
CA ILE A 419 -18.16 -15.43 6.23
C ILE A 419 -17.21 -15.31 7.42
N MET A 420 -17.64 -15.86 8.56
CA MET A 420 -16.81 -15.98 9.76
C MET A 420 -16.97 -17.38 10.33
N PRO A 421 -15.92 -17.99 10.94
CA PRO A 421 -16.00 -19.35 11.47
C PRO A 421 -17.21 -19.60 12.39
N HIS A 422 -17.49 -18.68 13.31
CA HIS A 422 -18.59 -18.79 14.26
C HIS A 422 -19.98 -18.53 13.66
N LEU A 423 -20.06 -18.03 12.43
CA LEU A 423 -21.33 -17.81 11.72
C LEU A 423 -21.62 -18.92 10.71
N TYR A 424 -20.58 -19.63 10.29
CA TYR A 424 -20.66 -20.63 9.21
C TYR A 424 -20.85 -22.05 9.74
N TYR A 425 -20.07 -22.45 10.77
CA TYR A 425 -20.13 -23.81 11.32
C TYR A 425 -21.17 -23.87 12.43
N ASP A 426 -22.11 -24.83 12.31
CA ASP A 426 -23.18 -25.09 13.28
C ASP A 426 -22.75 -25.99 14.45
N ASN A 427 -21.62 -26.69 14.30
CA ASN A 427 -21.12 -27.59 15.31
C ASN A 427 -19.69 -27.28 15.76
N ALA A 428 -19.42 -27.53 17.04
CA ALA A 428 -18.12 -27.25 17.67
C ALA A 428 -16.95 -28.07 17.10
N ARG A 429 -17.21 -29.25 16.50
CA ARG A 429 -16.17 -30.12 15.96
C ARG A 429 -15.56 -29.51 14.70
N ASP A 430 -16.41 -29.11 13.77
CA ASP A 430 -15.93 -28.55 12.50
C ASP A 430 -15.42 -27.12 12.66
N LEU A 431 -16.01 -26.34 13.59
CA LEU A 431 -15.42 -25.07 14.03
C LEU A 431 -13.97 -25.24 14.50
N ARG A 432 -13.71 -26.25 15.35
CA ARG A 432 -12.34 -26.50 15.86
C ARG A 432 -11.36 -26.87 14.75
N LYS A 433 -11.80 -27.71 13.79
CA LYS A 433 -10.97 -28.02 12.62
C LYS A 433 -10.63 -26.76 11.82
N CYS A 434 -11.62 -25.90 11.58
CA CYS A 434 -11.42 -24.61 10.91
C CYS A 434 -10.45 -23.73 11.69
N VAL A 435 -10.62 -23.59 13.00
CA VAL A 435 -9.73 -22.78 13.84
C VAL A 435 -8.29 -23.33 13.83
N GLN A 436 -8.12 -24.65 13.88
CA GLN A 436 -6.81 -25.30 13.77
C GLN A 436 -6.18 -25.01 12.40
N HIS A 437 -6.97 -25.08 11.33
CA HIS A 437 -6.51 -24.74 9.98
C HIS A 437 -6.08 -23.27 9.90
N ILE A 438 -6.86 -22.33 10.44
CA ILE A 438 -6.51 -20.91 10.46
C ILE A 438 -5.23 -20.68 11.29
N LYS A 439 -5.10 -21.33 12.45
CA LYS A 439 -3.88 -21.23 13.29
C LYS A 439 -2.63 -21.76 12.57
N LYS A 440 -2.78 -22.78 11.72
CA LYS A 440 -1.72 -23.30 10.86
C LYS A 440 -1.43 -22.35 9.67
N ASN A 441 -2.46 -21.67 9.18
CA ASN A 441 -2.40 -20.81 7.99
C ASN A 441 -2.79 -19.36 8.34
N LEU A 442 -1.93 -18.65 9.07
CA LEU A 442 -2.23 -17.32 9.63
C LEU A 442 -2.49 -16.23 8.55
N THR A 443 -2.18 -16.48 7.28
CA THR A 443 -2.56 -15.60 6.17
C THR A 443 -4.07 -15.37 6.08
N ILE A 444 -4.87 -16.32 6.55
CA ILE A 444 -6.34 -16.25 6.60
C ILE A 444 -6.82 -15.17 7.58
N LEU A 445 -6.02 -14.77 8.57
CA LEU A 445 -6.37 -13.71 9.53
C LEU A 445 -6.78 -12.42 8.86
N ARG A 446 -6.24 -12.13 7.67
CA ARG A 446 -6.60 -10.96 6.88
C ARG A 446 -8.09 -10.92 6.54
N HIS A 447 -8.72 -12.06 6.40
CA HIS A 447 -10.12 -12.19 5.96
C HIS A 447 -11.12 -12.21 7.12
N LEU A 448 -10.65 -12.20 8.37
CA LEU A 448 -11.54 -12.10 9.53
C LEU A 448 -12.04 -10.65 9.70
N ASP A 449 -13.35 -10.47 9.58
CA ASP A 449 -13.99 -9.15 9.78
C ASP A 449 -13.91 -8.70 11.24
N VAL A 450 -13.41 -7.48 11.46
CA VAL A 450 -13.19 -6.95 12.80
C VAL A 450 -14.51 -6.69 13.51
N LYS A 451 -15.57 -6.25 12.82
CA LYS A 451 -16.86 -5.95 13.48
C LYS A 451 -17.49 -7.24 14.02
N LYS A 452 -17.59 -8.28 13.16
CA LYS A 452 -18.18 -9.57 13.56
C LYS A 452 -17.35 -10.28 14.62
N MET A 453 -16.02 -10.17 14.51
CA MET A 453 -15.10 -10.73 15.50
C MET A 453 -15.28 -10.10 16.88
N VAL A 454 -15.29 -8.77 16.98
CA VAL A 454 -15.43 -8.09 18.29
C VAL A 454 -16.83 -8.23 18.89
N GLU A 455 -17.86 -8.43 18.07
CA GLU A 455 -19.20 -8.77 18.56
C GLU A 455 -19.20 -10.11 19.31
N LEU A 456 -18.55 -11.14 18.76
CA LEU A 456 -18.38 -12.41 19.44
C LEU A 456 -17.55 -12.27 20.72
N ILE A 457 -16.38 -11.63 20.62
CA ILE A 457 -15.50 -11.41 21.78
C ILE A 457 -16.28 -10.75 22.92
N TYR A 458 -17.02 -9.68 22.59
CA TYR A 458 -17.81 -8.95 23.59
C TYR A 458 -18.92 -9.83 24.19
N TYR A 459 -19.65 -10.57 23.35
CA TYR A 459 -20.74 -11.44 23.78
C TYR A 459 -20.26 -12.53 24.75
N VAL A 460 -19.20 -13.25 24.36
CA VAL A 460 -18.63 -14.34 25.15
C VAL A 460 -18.11 -13.86 26.51
N ASN A 461 -17.42 -12.72 26.54
CA ASN A 461 -16.92 -12.13 27.78
C ASN A 461 -18.05 -11.54 28.65
N LYS A 462 -19.13 -11.02 28.04
CA LYS A 462 -20.29 -10.52 28.80
C LYS A 462 -21.11 -11.62 29.43
N LYS A 463 -21.18 -12.78 28.77
CA LYS A 463 -21.92 -13.98 29.24
C LYS A 463 -21.05 -14.93 30.07
N GLU A 464 -19.77 -14.60 30.26
CA GLU A 464 -18.81 -15.41 31.05
C GLU A 464 -18.71 -16.86 30.54
N LEU A 465 -18.75 -17.05 29.21
CA LEU A 465 -18.76 -18.39 28.59
C LEU A 465 -17.36 -19.03 28.50
N ILE A 466 -16.31 -18.32 28.92
CA ILE A 466 -14.91 -18.77 28.95
C ILE A 466 -14.35 -18.62 30.37
N PRO A 467 -13.33 -19.41 30.75
CA PRO A 467 -12.67 -19.27 32.04
C PRO A 467 -12.08 -17.87 32.25
N GLU A 468 -12.12 -17.37 33.49
CA GLU A 468 -11.72 -16.02 33.86
C GLU A 468 -10.27 -15.67 33.43
N GLN A 469 -9.37 -16.64 33.49
CA GLN A 469 -7.98 -16.50 33.06
C GLN A 469 -7.81 -16.12 31.56
N PHE A 470 -8.86 -16.32 30.77
CA PHE A 470 -8.87 -16.00 29.34
C PHE A 470 -9.79 -14.83 28.99
N ASN A 471 -10.34 -14.13 29.98
CA ASN A 471 -11.18 -12.97 29.73
C ASN A 471 -10.37 -11.77 29.17
N ILE A 472 -11.04 -10.71 28.74
CA ILE A 472 -10.40 -9.51 28.17
C ILE A 472 -9.41 -8.90 29.15
N GLU A 473 -9.76 -8.82 30.42
CA GLU A 473 -8.97 -8.17 31.47
C GLU A 473 -7.66 -8.93 31.71
N SER A 474 -7.71 -10.26 31.73
CA SER A 474 -6.54 -11.12 31.92
C SER A 474 -5.67 -11.22 30.68
N ASN A 475 -6.28 -11.23 29.49
CA ASN A 475 -5.54 -11.40 28.24
C ASN A 475 -4.81 -10.11 27.81
N PHE A 476 -5.37 -8.93 28.11
CA PHE A 476 -4.78 -7.64 27.75
C PHE A 476 -4.39 -6.86 29.01
N ALA A 477 -3.12 -7.00 29.43
CA ALA A 477 -2.61 -6.25 30.58
C ALA A 477 -2.71 -4.75 30.34
N ASN A 478 -2.17 -4.27 29.21
CA ASN A 478 -2.17 -2.84 28.87
C ASN A 478 -3.09 -2.55 27.68
N ILE A 479 -3.60 -1.33 27.61
CA ILE A 479 -4.42 -0.84 26.49
C ILE A 479 -3.63 -0.85 25.19
N SER A 480 -2.32 -0.59 25.28
CA SER A 480 -1.40 -0.59 24.15
C SER A 480 -1.21 -1.97 23.50
N ASP A 481 -1.54 -3.06 24.20
CA ASP A 481 -1.43 -4.43 23.69
C ASP A 481 -2.64 -4.81 22.81
N ILE A 482 -3.71 -4.00 22.87
CA ILE A 482 -4.92 -4.19 22.07
C ILE A 482 -4.67 -3.68 20.65
N THR A 483 -4.28 -4.56 19.75
CA THR A 483 -4.10 -4.30 18.32
C THR A 483 -5.08 -5.15 17.52
N ILE A 484 -5.27 -4.84 16.24
CA ILE A 484 -6.13 -5.67 15.36
C ILE A 484 -5.60 -7.10 15.30
N MET A 485 -4.28 -7.27 15.23
CA MET A 485 -3.66 -8.60 15.17
C MET A 485 -3.86 -9.38 16.49
N SER A 486 -3.61 -8.76 17.64
CA SER A 486 -3.82 -9.40 18.94
C SER A 486 -5.29 -9.78 19.17
N LEU A 487 -6.23 -8.95 18.71
CA LEU A 487 -7.66 -9.26 18.76
C LEU A 487 -8.04 -10.46 17.89
N LYS A 488 -7.45 -10.59 16.69
CA LYS A 488 -7.67 -11.75 15.81
C LYS A 488 -7.16 -13.04 16.43
N LEU A 489 -5.99 -13.01 17.04
CA LEU A 489 -5.43 -14.16 17.75
C LEU A 489 -6.28 -14.50 18.98
N TYR A 490 -6.71 -13.51 19.73
CA TYR A 490 -7.60 -13.70 20.88
C TYR A 490 -8.95 -14.29 20.47
N TYR A 491 -9.53 -13.83 19.36
CA TYR A 491 -10.73 -14.40 18.77
C TYR A 491 -10.57 -15.91 18.47
N LEU A 492 -9.46 -16.30 17.84
CA LEU A 492 -9.19 -17.73 17.58
C LEU A 492 -9.02 -18.53 18.87
N ASN A 493 -8.46 -17.93 19.92
CA ASN A 493 -8.35 -18.59 21.23
C ASN A 493 -9.71 -18.77 21.86
N ILE A 494 -10.59 -17.77 21.84
CA ILE A 494 -11.97 -17.88 22.30
C ILE A 494 -12.69 -19.03 21.58
N LEU A 495 -12.62 -19.08 20.24
CA LEU A 495 -13.25 -20.15 19.46
C LEU A 495 -12.72 -21.55 19.83
N SER A 496 -11.45 -21.65 20.20
CA SER A 496 -10.87 -22.92 20.66
C SER A 496 -11.38 -23.35 22.02
N LEU A 497 -11.79 -22.40 22.89
CA LEU A 497 -12.26 -22.62 24.23
C LEU A 497 -13.77 -22.95 24.27
N LEU A 498 -14.55 -22.48 23.31
CA LEU A 498 -15.98 -22.79 23.21
C LEU A 498 -16.16 -24.27 22.85
N ARG A 499 -16.80 -24.99 23.74
CA ARG A 499 -17.09 -26.43 23.60
C ARG A 499 -18.60 -26.67 23.67
N ASP A 500 -19.10 -27.00 24.84
CA ASP A 500 -20.50 -27.36 25.09
C ASP A 500 -21.42 -26.13 24.91
N ASN A 501 -20.92 -24.94 25.20
CA ASN A 501 -21.67 -23.67 25.07
C ASN A 501 -21.69 -23.12 23.64
N TYR A 502 -21.09 -23.82 22.66
CA TYR A 502 -20.98 -23.29 21.32
C TYR A 502 -22.32 -23.22 20.60
N GLN A 503 -23.20 -24.18 20.80
CA GLN A 503 -24.52 -24.20 20.16
C GLN A 503 -25.33 -22.95 20.52
N ASP A 504 -25.36 -22.58 21.80
CA ASP A 504 -26.06 -21.38 22.26
C ASP A 504 -25.49 -20.08 21.63
N VAL A 505 -24.17 -20.05 21.44
CA VAL A 505 -23.50 -18.92 20.78
C VAL A 505 -23.90 -18.85 19.31
N TYR A 506 -23.87 -19.98 18.59
CA TYR A 506 -24.25 -20.07 17.19
C TYR A 506 -25.71 -19.64 16.99
N ASP A 507 -26.64 -20.21 17.76
CA ASP A 507 -28.06 -19.90 17.68
C ASP A 507 -28.36 -18.42 17.99
N TYR A 508 -27.66 -17.84 18.98
CA TYR A 508 -27.78 -16.41 19.28
C TYR A 508 -27.38 -15.53 18.06
N PHE A 509 -26.27 -15.82 17.43
CA PHE A 509 -25.82 -15.03 16.29
C PHE A 509 -26.65 -15.27 15.04
N GLN A 510 -27.10 -16.50 14.77
CA GLN A 510 -28.02 -16.80 13.68
C GLN A 510 -29.33 -16.00 13.84
N ASN A 511 -29.96 -16.06 15.02
CA ASN A 511 -31.18 -15.31 15.30
C ASN A 511 -30.99 -13.79 15.18
N LYS A 512 -29.82 -13.27 15.57
CA LYS A 512 -29.51 -11.87 15.45
C LYS A 512 -29.42 -11.43 13.99
N TYR A 513 -28.81 -12.25 13.12
CA TYR A 513 -28.56 -11.88 11.72
C TYR A 513 -29.68 -12.26 10.76
N ILE A 514 -30.65 -13.10 11.14
CA ILE A 514 -31.88 -13.33 10.38
C ILE A 514 -32.63 -12.00 10.13
N ASN A 515 -32.55 -11.07 11.09
CA ASN A 515 -33.21 -9.76 11.02
C ASN A 515 -32.33 -8.65 10.41
N ASP A 516 -31.05 -8.91 10.12
CA ASP A 516 -30.24 -7.95 9.41
C ASP A 516 -30.73 -7.85 7.96
N LYS A 517 -30.92 -6.62 7.46
CA LYS A 517 -31.30 -6.39 6.07
C LYS A 517 -30.28 -7.06 5.15
N LYS A 518 -30.73 -8.10 4.45
CA LYS A 518 -29.90 -8.77 3.45
C LYS A 518 -29.66 -7.81 2.29
N SER A 519 -28.44 -7.81 1.76
CA SER A 519 -28.18 -7.14 0.50
C SER A 519 -28.94 -7.85 -0.62
N PHE A 520 -29.69 -7.11 -1.42
CA PHE A 520 -30.44 -7.66 -2.55
C PHE A 520 -29.55 -8.00 -3.74
N ILE A 521 -28.29 -7.54 -3.74
CA ILE A 521 -27.34 -7.72 -4.83
C ILE A 521 -26.29 -8.73 -4.42
N LYS A 522 -26.40 -9.90 -5.00
CA LYS A 522 -25.61 -11.09 -4.62
C LYS A 522 -24.19 -11.12 -5.22
N ILE A 523 -23.87 -10.29 -6.20
CA ILE A 523 -22.61 -10.40 -6.95
C ILE A 523 -21.85 -9.08 -6.95
N THR A 524 -22.44 -8.01 -7.45
CA THR A 524 -21.92 -6.67 -7.29
C THR A 524 -22.79 -5.96 -6.29
N THR A 525 -22.23 -5.14 -5.52
CA THR A 525 -22.99 -4.70 -4.40
C THR A 525 -23.24 -3.21 -4.54
N ASN A 526 -24.49 -2.84 -4.48
CA ASN A 526 -24.85 -1.45 -4.16
C ASN A 526 -24.18 -1.02 -2.85
N ASP A 527 -23.78 -2.00 -2.05
CA ASP A 527 -23.13 -1.84 -0.75
C ASP A 527 -21.62 -2.01 -0.82
N SER A 528 -21.00 -2.00 -2.00
CA SER A 528 -19.53 -2.10 -2.13
C SER A 528 -18.79 -1.06 -1.29
N HIS A 529 -19.42 0.10 -1.06
CA HIS A 529 -18.91 1.13 -0.15
C HIS A 529 -18.98 0.72 1.33
N THR A 530 -19.76 -0.29 1.70
CA THR A 530 -19.83 -0.85 3.06
C THR A 530 -18.89 -2.03 3.24
N LEU A 531 -18.50 -2.71 2.15
CA LEU A 531 -17.61 -3.85 2.16
C LEU A 531 -16.17 -3.42 2.42
N THR A 532 -15.76 -2.33 1.79
CA THR A 532 -14.44 -1.73 1.97
C THR A 532 -14.56 -0.20 1.93
N ASP A 533 -13.65 0.52 2.55
CA ASP A 533 -13.59 1.97 2.42
C ASP A 533 -12.81 2.41 1.16
N GLY A 534 -12.74 1.59 0.16
CA GLY A 534 -12.00 1.83 -1.06
C GLY A 534 -12.60 1.12 -2.25
N PRO A 535 -11.96 1.19 -3.41
CA PRO A 535 -12.41 0.50 -4.61
C PRO A 535 -12.53 -1.01 -4.39
N THR A 536 -13.59 -1.59 -4.90
CA THR A 536 -13.82 -3.05 -4.84
C THR A 536 -13.51 -3.65 -6.21
N ILE A 537 -12.71 -4.72 -6.22
CA ILE A 537 -12.39 -5.48 -7.44
C ILE A 537 -13.17 -6.79 -7.38
N PHE A 538 -13.97 -7.04 -8.41
CA PHE A 538 -14.67 -8.30 -8.59
C PHE A 538 -13.86 -9.20 -9.50
N ILE A 539 -13.63 -10.43 -9.06
CA ILE A 539 -12.97 -11.46 -9.86
C ILE A 539 -14.04 -12.44 -10.32
N THR A 540 -14.09 -12.71 -11.62
CA THR A 540 -15.08 -13.58 -12.23
C THR A 540 -14.45 -14.35 -13.39
N ASP A 541 -14.90 -15.58 -13.60
CA ASP A 541 -14.49 -16.41 -14.75
C ASP A 541 -15.06 -15.86 -16.08
N ASN A 542 -16.14 -15.12 -16.02
CA ASN A 542 -16.79 -14.58 -17.21
C ASN A 542 -17.16 -13.10 -17.03
N VAL A 543 -16.24 -12.24 -17.45
CA VAL A 543 -16.38 -10.78 -17.38
C VAL A 543 -17.63 -10.29 -18.14
N ARG A 544 -17.96 -10.92 -19.27
CA ARG A 544 -19.13 -10.58 -20.09
C ARG A 544 -20.46 -10.80 -19.34
N LYS A 545 -20.61 -11.97 -18.68
CA LYS A 545 -21.80 -12.23 -17.83
C LYS A 545 -21.90 -11.22 -16.69
N MET A 546 -20.76 -10.83 -16.12
CA MET A 546 -20.73 -9.81 -15.07
C MET A 546 -21.16 -8.44 -15.62
N GLY A 547 -20.67 -8.04 -16.78
CA GLY A 547 -21.05 -6.80 -17.45
C GLY A 547 -22.56 -6.75 -17.76
N LEU A 548 -23.11 -7.83 -18.32
CA LEU A 548 -24.56 -7.97 -18.58
C LEU A 548 -25.39 -7.87 -17.30
N PHE A 549 -24.98 -8.54 -16.25
CA PHE A 549 -25.62 -8.43 -14.95
C PHE A 549 -25.60 -7.01 -14.43
N TYR A 550 -24.48 -6.33 -14.57
CA TYR A 550 -24.30 -4.96 -14.12
C TYR A 550 -25.21 -3.99 -14.86
N LEU A 551 -25.33 -4.14 -16.18
CA LEU A 551 -26.26 -3.34 -17.01
C LEU A 551 -27.73 -3.56 -16.63
N LYS A 552 -28.12 -4.81 -16.37
CA LYS A 552 -29.47 -5.15 -15.90
C LYS A 552 -29.78 -4.49 -14.55
N VAL A 553 -28.83 -4.52 -13.63
CA VAL A 553 -28.97 -3.94 -12.29
C VAL A 553 -28.99 -2.41 -12.33
N SER A 554 -28.27 -1.80 -13.27
CA SER A 554 -28.14 -0.33 -13.38
C SER A 554 -29.43 0.34 -13.90
N ASN A 555 -30.38 -0.41 -14.49
CA ASN A 555 -31.63 0.12 -15.02
C ASN A 555 -31.44 1.37 -15.90
N ILE A 556 -30.43 1.33 -16.79
CA ILE A 556 -30.13 2.45 -17.67
C ILE A 556 -31.21 2.50 -18.77
N PRO A 557 -31.89 3.63 -18.98
CA PRO A 557 -32.87 3.75 -20.05
C PRO A 557 -32.25 3.57 -21.43
N GLU A 558 -32.99 2.98 -22.37
CA GLU A 558 -32.55 2.75 -23.73
C GLU A 558 -32.02 4.00 -24.43
N SER A 559 -32.65 5.13 -24.22
CA SER A 559 -32.21 6.44 -24.74
C SER A 559 -30.83 6.88 -24.24
N GLU A 560 -30.44 6.52 -23.01
CA GLU A 560 -29.13 6.80 -22.46
C GLU A 560 -28.09 5.80 -23.00
N LEU A 561 -28.45 4.51 -23.16
CA LEU A 561 -27.61 3.50 -23.81
C LEU A 561 -27.29 3.92 -25.24
N ASP A 562 -28.26 4.35 -26.02
CA ASP A 562 -28.06 4.87 -27.39
C ASP A 562 -27.09 6.05 -27.43
N ASN A 563 -27.18 6.96 -26.47
CA ASN A 563 -26.27 8.09 -26.37
C ASN A 563 -24.83 7.63 -26.03
N ILE A 564 -24.69 6.68 -25.13
CA ILE A 564 -23.41 6.08 -24.76
C ILE A 564 -22.79 5.40 -25.99
N ILE A 565 -23.54 4.58 -26.70
CA ILE A 565 -23.11 3.90 -27.93
C ILE A 565 -22.65 4.89 -29.00
N LYS A 566 -23.42 5.97 -29.24
CA LYS A 566 -23.02 7.03 -30.16
C LYS A 566 -21.70 7.70 -29.78
N VAL A 567 -21.46 7.87 -28.48
CA VAL A 567 -20.20 8.44 -27.98
C VAL A 567 -19.05 7.44 -28.14
N ILE A 568 -19.28 6.15 -27.83
CA ILE A 568 -18.29 5.06 -28.01
C ILE A 568 -17.86 4.98 -29.49
N ASN A 569 -18.82 4.82 -30.41
CA ASN A 569 -18.52 4.69 -31.83
C ASN A 569 -17.79 5.91 -32.41
N ARG A 570 -18.09 7.09 -31.89
CA ARG A 570 -17.39 8.32 -32.27
C ARG A 570 -15.97 8.35 -31.70
N ASN A 571 -15.79 7.98 -30.44
CA ASN A 571 -14.48 7.91 -29.82
C ASN A 571 -13.58 6.88 -30.50
N GLU A 572 -14.12 5.72 -30.86
CA GLU A 572 -13.42 4.66 -31.60
C GLU A 572 -12.85 5.15 -32.92
N ARG A 573 -13.65 5.91 -33.70
CA ARG A 573 -13.16 6.54 -34.93
C ARG A 573 -11.97 7.47 -34.68
N TYR A 574 -12.05 8.33 -33.65
CA TYR A 574 -10.94 9.21 -33.30
C TYR A 574 -9.72 8.47 -32.76
N MET A 575 -9.92 7.34 -32.06
CA MET A 575 -8.82 6.49 -31.60
C MET A 575 -8.11 5.83 -32.79
N LEU A 576 -8.85 5.30 -33.76
CA LEU A 576 -8.30 4.74 -35.00
C LEU A 576 -7.54 5.79 -35.84
N GLU A 577 -8.08 7.02 -35.93
CA GLU A 577 -7.37 8.12 -36.59
C GLU A 577 -6.08 8.50 -35.84
N LEU A 578 -6.12 8.48 -34.51
CA LEU A 578 -4.96 8.74 -33.65
C LEU A 578 -3.87 7.70 -33.86
N GLU A 579 -4.25 6.40 -33.86
CA GLU A 579 -3.33 5.29 -34.11
C GLU A 579 -2.68 5.36 -35.50
N LYS A 580 -3.44 5.76 -36.53
CA LYS A 580 -2.87 5.98 -37.87
C LYS A 580 -1.83 7.10 -37.86
N VAL A 581 -2.16 8.24 -37.27
CA VAL A 581 -1.26 9.38 -37.18
C VAL A 581 0.00 9.05 -36.35
N GLU A 582 -0.14 8.25 -35.29
CA GLU A 582 0.98 7.79 -34.48
C GLU A 582 1.88 6.80 -35.26
N LYS A 583 1.31 5.86 -36.01
CA LYS A 583 2.04 4.91 -36.89
C LYS A 583 2.77 5.62 -38.04
N ASP A 584 2.12 6.57 -38.70
CA ASP A 584 2.72 7.32 -39.80
C ASP A 584 3.93 8.13 -39.30
N GLU A 585 3.84 8.70 -38.10
CA GLU A 585 4.97 9.44 -37.49
C GLU A 585 6.11 8.50 -37.07
N GLU A 586 5.80 7.30 -36.60
CA GLU A 586 6.78 6.27 -36.24
C GLU A 586 7.56 5.79 -37.46
N GLN A 587 6.84 5.45 -38.56
CA GLN A 587 7.46 5.08 -39.83
C GLN A 587 8.31 6.22 -40.44
N ARG A 588 7.87 7.47 -40.29
CA ARG A 588 8.63 8.64 -40.72
C ARG A 588 9.94 8.78 -39.93
N LYS A 589 9.91 8.55 -38.63
CA LYS A 589 11.09 8.61 -37.75
C LYS A 589 12.06 7.48 -38.01
N ASP A 590 11.59 6.29 -38.33
CA ASP A 590 12.41 5.14 -38.68
C ASP A 590 13.13 5.37 -40.03
N LYS A 591 12.43 5.90 -41.03
CA LYS A 591 13.03 6.27 -42.31
C LYS A 591 14.09 7.36 -42.18
N LEU A 592 13.87 8.36 -41.34
CA LEU A 592 14.85 9.41 -41.05
C LEU A 592 16.06 8.88 -40.28
N GLY A 593 15.86 7.88 -39.39
CA GLY A 593 16.94 7.22 -38.67
C GLY A 593 17.85 6.39 -39.60
N SER A 594 17.30 5.76 -40.62
CA SER A 594 18.07 5.00 -41.62
C SER A 594 18.80 5.88 -42.64
N GLU A 595 18.22 7.02 -43.04
CA GLU A 595 18.86 7.97 -43.94
C GLU A 595 20.01 8.80 -43.31
N GLN A 596 20.05 8.94 -42.00
CA GLN A 596 21.12 9.63 -41.26
C GLN A 596 22.39 8.79 -41.07
N LEU A 597 22.31 7.48 -41.27
CA LEU A 597 23.48 6.59 -41.22
C LEU A 597 24.36 6.68 -42.51
N ASP A 598 23.82 7.22 -43.63
CA ASP A 598 24.48 7.18 -44.91
C ASP A 598 25.05 8.55 -45.43
N LYS A 599 24.82 9.68 -44.75
CA LYS A 599 25.29 10.98 -45.25
C LYS A 599 25.71 11.96 -44.15
N ASP A 600 27.02 12.17 -44.06
CA ASP A 600 27.61 13.43 -43.57
C ASP A 600 27.26 14.58 -44.52
N HIS A 601 26.89 15.75 -43.92
CA HIS A 601 26.67 17.03 -44.57
C HIS A 601 25.37 17.32 -45.34
N SER A 602 24.37 17.91 -44.66
CA SER A 602 23.71 19.11 -45.22
C SER A 602 22.93 19.90 -44.14
N LYS A 603 23.24 21.18 -44.04
CA LYS A 603 22.78 22.13 -43.00
C LYS A 603 21.32 22.62 -43.11
N ASN A 604 20.52 22.20 -44.08
CA ASN A 604 19.22 22.85 -44.39
C ASN A 604 17.94 22.05 -44.10
N LYS A 605 18.00 20.86 -43.51
CA LYS A 605 16.78 20.03 -43.26
C LYS A 605 16.08 20.27 -41.90
N GLY A 606 16.57 21.12 -41.03
CA GLY A 606 16.02 21.32 -39.69
C GLY A 606 14.70 22.11 -39.61
N GLY A 607 14.37 22.88 -40.61
CA GLY A 607 13.16 23.72 -40.64
C GLY A 607 11.88 22.94 -40.97
N ASP A 608 11.97 22.00 -41.90
CA ASP A 608 10.81 21.20 -42.36
C ASP A 608 10.46 20.09 -41.34
N GLN A 609 11.44 19.51 -40.67
CA GLN A 609 11.22 18.54 -39.62
C GLN A 609 10.47 19.16 -38.43
N TYR A 610 10.81 20.37 -38.05
CA TYR A 610 10.13 21.09 -36.98
C TYR A 610 8.68 21.42 -37.30
N LYS A 611 8.41 21.88 -38.54
CA LYS A 611 7.02 22.15 -38.99
C LYS A 611 6.17 20.89 -38.98
N GLN A 612 6.70 19.75 -39.41
CA GLN A 612 5.97 18.51 -39.44
C GLN A 612 5.72 17.95 -38.02
N GLU A 613 6.67 18.09 -37.10
CA GLU A 613 6.47 17.72 -35.69
C GLU A 613 5.46 18.63 -35.01
N GLU A 614 5.41 19.91 -35.36
CA GLU A 614 4.38 20.83 -34.85
C GLU A 614 2.98 20.47 -35.36
N ILE A 615 2.87 20.11 -36.66
CA ILE A 615 1.63 19.64 -37.28
C ILE A 615 1.17 18.35 -36.59
N TYR A 616 2.05 17.36 -36.36
CA TYR A 616 1.75 16.13 -35.64
C TYR A 616 1.21 16.43 -34.24
N ARG A 617 1.91 17.26 -33.47
CA ARG A 617 1.46 17.64 -32.09
C ARG A 617 0.10 18.33 -32.09
N LYS A 618 -0.17 19.24 -33.06
CA LYS A 618 -1.47 19.90 -33.19
C LYS A 618 -2.56 18.90 -33.56
N THR A 619 -2.29 17.97 -34.48
CA THR A 619 -3.25 16.95 -34.89
C THR A 619 -3.57 15.99 -33.75
N VAL A 620 -2.58 15.48 -33.03
CA VAL A 620 -2.77 14.61 -31.86
C VAL A 620 -3.55 15.34 -30.77
N LYS A 621 -3.22 16.60 -30.48
CA LYS A 621 -3.95 17.40 -29.49
C LYS A 621 -5.41 17.64 -29.90
N ALA A 622 -5.66 17.91 -31.17
CA ALA A 622 -7.01 18.10 -31.70
C ALA A 622 -7.82 16.81 -31.66
N LEU A 623 -7.25 15.65 -31.98
CA LEU A 623 -7.92 14.34 -31.90
C LEU A 623 -8.21 13.98 -30.44
N LYS A 624 -7.23 14.09 -29.53
CA LYS A 624 -7.43 13.85 -28.10
C LYS A 624 -8.51 14.73 -27.48
N SER A 625 -8.64 15.99 -27.93
CA SER A 625 -9.70 16.90 -27.46
C SER A 625 -11.09 16.53 -27.96
N LYS A 626 -11.22 15.74 -29.02
CA LYS A 626 -12.48 15.26 -29.58
C LYS A 626 -12.98 13.98 -28.90
N ILE A 627 -12.10 13.24 -28.25
CA ILE A 627 -12.47 12.05 -27.45
C ILE A 627 -13.17 12.55 -26.20
N LYS A 628 -14.43 12.20 -26.05
CA LYS A 628 -15.23 12.59 -24.88
C LYS A 628 -15.20 11.49 -23.83
N THR A 629 -15.04 11.89 -22.57
CA THR A 629 -15.30 11.00 -21.43
C THR A 629 -16.79 10.66 -21.40
N ILE A 630 -17.10 9.39 -21.17
CA ILE A 630 -18.49 8.94 -20.98
C ILE A 630 -18.82 9.22 -19.52
N GLU A 631 -19.68 10.20 -19.28
CA GLU A 631 -20.20 10.51 -17.95
C GLU A 631 -21.62 9.96 -17.83
N LEU A 632 -21.77 8.92 -17.02
CA LEU A 632 -23.09 8.44 -16.62
C LEU A 632 -23.70 9.44 -15.64
N SER A 633 -25.01 9.72 -15.81
CA SER A 633 -25.74 10.45 -14.78
C SER A 633 -25.55 9.76 -13.42
N PRO A 634 -25.36 10.50 -12.33
CA PRO A 634 -25.20 9.91 -10.99
C PRO A 634 -26.30 8.94 -10.57
N LYS A 635 -27.48 9.00 -11.22
CA LYS A 635 -28.59 8.06 -11.01
C LYS A 635 -28.24 6.63 -11.46
N PHE A 636 -27.40 6.50 -12.47
CA PHE A 636 -27.04 5.23 -13.08
C PHE A 636 -25.63 4.77 -12.71
N VAL A 637 -24.89 5.62 -11.97
CA VAL A 637 -23.59 5.21 -11.45
C VAL A 637 -23.82 4.19 -10.33
N PRO A 638 -23.42 2.93 -10.53
CA PRO A 638 -23.60 1.90 -9.54
C PRO A 638 -23.00 2.29 -8.19
N ASN A 639 -23.71 1.92 -7.11
CA ASN A 639 -23.33 2.24 -5.73
C ASN A 639 -23.32 3.74 -5.37
N SER A 640 -23.77 4.62 -6.24
CA SER A 640 -23.99 6.01 -5.85
C SER A 640 -25.19 6.11 -4.89
N LYS A 641 -25.19 7.13 -4.02
CA LYS A 641 -26.33 7.39 -3.12
C LYS A 641 -27.64 7.59 -3.87
N GLN A 642 -27.61 8.07 -5.10
CA GLN A 642 -28.78 8.30 -5.94
C GLN A 642 -29.28 7.00 -6.58
N HIS A 643 -28.37 6.12 -7.00
CA HIS A 643 -28.68 4.79 -7.51
C HIS A 643 -29.33 3.92 -6.42
N ILE A 644 -28.77 3.93 -5.21
CA ILE A 644 -29.35 3.21 -4.06
C ILE A 644 -30.77 3.69 -3.72
N LYS A 645 -31.01 5.00 -3.79
CA LYS A 645 -32.35 5.56 -3.56
C LYS A 645 -33.38 5.18 -4.64
N LEU A 646 -32.95 5.04 -5.89
CA LEU A 646 -33.80 4.58 -6.98
C LEU A 646 -34.11 3.09 -6.80
N TRP A 647 -33.14 2.31 -6.46
CA TRP A 647 -33.29 0.88 -6.25
C TRP A 647 -34.25 0.55 -5.09
N SER A 648 -34.12 1.25 -3.95
CA SER A 648 -35.02 1.05 -2.80
C SER A 648 -36.49 1.46 -3.06
N LYS A 649 -36.77 2.25 -4.10
CA LYS A 649 -38.13 2.61 -4.48
C LYS A 649 -38.77 1.58 -5.43
N ASN A 650 -37.99 0.80 -6.16
CA ASN A 650 -38.48 -0.13 -7.17
C ASN A 650 -38.69 -1.55 -6.65
N GLU A 651 -38.50 -1.79 -5.35
CA GLU A 651 -38.74 -3.09 -4.71
C GLU A 651 -40.17 -3.63 -4.81
N ASN A 652 -41.13 -2.79 -5.24
CA ASN A 652 -42.54 -3.17 -5.33
C ASN A 652 -43.04 -3.50 -6.75
N THR A 653 -42.17 -3.57 -7.73
CA THR A 653 -42.57 -3.95 -9.09
C THR A 653 -41.76 -5.17 -9.52
N ASP A 654 -42.43 -6.33 -9.57
CA ASP A 654 -42.02 -7.52 -10.32
C ASP A 654 -41.88 -7.14 -11.79
N ASN A 655 -40.74 -6.64 -12.17
CA ASN A 655 -40.40 -6.39 -13.56
C ASN A 655 -39.40 -7.48 -14.00
N SER A 656 -39.96 -8.51 -14.60
CA SER A 656 -39.26 -9.40 -15.51
C SER A 656 -38.74 -8.60 -16.72
N PHE A 657 -37.61 -7.95 -16.59
CA PHE A 657 -36.88 -7.40 -17.73
C PHE A 657 -36.15 -8.52 -18.45
N THR A 658 -36.83 -9.15 -19.39
CA THR A 658 -36.23 -9.91 -20.48
C THR A 658 -36.07 -8.96 -21.68
N SER A 659 -35.15 -8.03 -21.64
CA SER A 659 -34.67 -7.41 -22.86
C SER A 659 -33.36 -8.10 -23.23
N ASP A 660 -33.33 -8.69 -24.39
CA ASP A 660 -32.12 -9.18 -25.05
C ASP A 660 -31.22 -7.97 -25.31
N ILE A 661 -30.30 -7.72 -24.36
CA ILE A 661 -29.24 -6.74 -24.56
C ILE A 661 -28.24 -7.41 -25.47
N ASP A 662 -28.03 -6.81 -26.63
CA ASP A 662 -27.17 -7.32 -27.69
C ASP A 662 -25.75 -7.53 -27.17
N ASP A 663 -25.20 -8.70 -27.46
CA ASP A 663 -23.90 -9.14 -26.99
C ASP A 663 -22.74 -8.20 -27.40
N GLU A 664 -22.90 -7.46 -28.51
CA GLU A 664 -21.95 -6.46 -28.98
C GLU A 664 -21.86 -5.23 -28.09
N ILE A 665 -22.97 -4.80 -27.49
CA ILE A 665 -23.02 -3.62 -26.62
C ILE A 665 -22.22 -3.85 -25.34
N VAL A 666 -22.23 -5.07 -24.81
CA VAL A 666 -21.53 -5.45 -23.58
C VAL A 666 -20.02 -5.49 -23.76
N THR A 667 -19.55 -5.78 -24.97
CA THR A 667 -18.13 -5.87 -25.27
C THR A 667 -17.50 -4.47 -25.42
N GLN A 668 -18.30 -3.44 -25.66
CA GLN A 668 -17.85 -2.08 -25.89
C GLN A 668 -17.98 -1.17 -24.64
N ILE A 669 -18.75 -1.55 -23.64
CA ILE A 669 -18.87 -0.90 -22.33
C ILE A 669 -17.87 -1.50 -21.33
#